data_90f49ef562db3f36e609f123c03ca086
#
_entry.id   90f49ef562db3f36e609f123c03ca086
#
_cell.length_a   1.000
_cell.length_b   1.000
_cell.length_c   1.000
_cell.angle_alpha   90.00
_cell.angle_beta   90.00
_cell.angle_gamma   90.00
#
_symmetry.space_group_name_H-M   'P 1'
#
loop_
_entity.id
_entity.type
_entity.pdbx_description
1 polymer ?
#
loop_
_entity_poly.entity_id
_entity_poly.type
_entity_poly.pdbx_seq_one_letter_code
_entity_poly.pdbx_strand_id
1 'polypeptide(L)'
;MNSDIFDASRRAFLKTAAAVPLVASLPSLNAALPGVSEQKIGEWSDDAAGLPCYRYLGALPFVPPSSRISASYLPEDPFFLLGNYRLTLIVHASGHYQILSGERAWGKLKQGPEQWSGLNDAAVDVAGKRVELVGMTCPAAQQAEKRFGVGYARYRYAPLPDLQVTRTLSVLPSTKPGDGTSAFLVTVRMRNTGKEPMEAAYLENVGAAYAQIFAEWDTDRNLVKYSSRVVREAEHVRCIVEAKEPRPLLFSRGGRMSRFEGAPPSLFVNLLPGQKEAGSTLTVEKDSAGVDRLGVRSGCTLAAGQEKTVHFMVGYVFDEAEIEPLAAKVAAAMGESAAPCFQQEWSRVVPVFKGETDVELRREMRWNAAVLEEMATWREYYDETVIPQGMVYDYEWGMMASSRDLAQQALPLCHTNPALARSTLRFIMKRTLPDGEIKLDDLGFGWCPHSGRLTSDQQLYFFMLLNEYLRVTGDKSILTERVSYYPAERAGQGSGLEHVRDAFLFLRDRIGVGRHGLMKLWNSDWNDMFFFWPTTEPYNRIFDSSESHMNTAMAVVILGDLATTLEGQGMTASGDGAELAAGLRQHREGLREAFMRDWGARPFPRRMYFQGGQPVGENDMWLEPQGFTLLIPELAAERKRALYGEIQQRLMKGEALGAKQMEKPLDNLDTPPGARENGGFWYALNGPLVLGVAGFDPQEAEKLLRRMTFASYQRRFPAYWTGQWTASDSLDAASLATEGLSVYLTYCAHAHAWPLYLYLRLQEGNGGAGGV
;
A
#
# COMPACT_ATOMS: atom_id res chain seq x y z
N MET A 1 18.91 -3.71 30.52
CA MET A 1 18.94 -3.27 29.11
C MET A 1 18.51 -1.82 29.09
N ASN A 2 19.38 -0.98 28.59
CA ASN A 2 19.41 0.45 28.93
C ASN A 2 18.15 1.23 28.58
N SER A 3 17.56 1.89 29.59
CA SER A 3 16.52 2.92 29.47
C SER A 3 16.90 4.05 28.48
N ASP A 4 18.18 4.27 28.27
CA ASP A 4 18.72 5.36 27.46
C ASP A 4 18.49 5.21 25.95
N ILE A 5 18.35 3.97 25.44
CA ILE A 5 18.03 3.71 24.01
C ILE A 5 16.54 3.98 23.74
N PHE A 6 15.69 3.68 24.69
CA PHE A 6 14.25 3.99 24.63
C PHE A 6 13.99 5.50 24.62
N ASP A 7 14.73 6.22 25.46
CA ASP A 7 14.61 7.67 25.57
C ASP A 7 15.16 8.39 24.34
N ALA A 8 16.17 7.84 23.66
CA ALA A 8 16.75 8.41 22.44
C ALA A 8 15.81 8.22 21.22
N SER A 9 15.21 7.05 21.08
CA SER A 9 14.24 6.78 20.00
C SER A 9 12.96 7.60 20.20
N ARG A 10 12.48 7.73 21.44
CA ARG A 10 11.34 8.59 21.78
C ARG A 10 11.64 10.07 21.53
N ARG A 11 12.85 10.55 21.87
CA ARG A 11 13.27 11.94 21.61
C ARG A 11 13.52 12.22 20.14
N ALA A 12 13.99 11.26 19.35
CA ALA A 12 14.14 11.41 17.91
C ALA A 12 12.77 11.52 17.24
N PHE A 13 11.83 10.62 17.59
CA PHE A 13 10.47 10.64 17.05
C PHE A 13 9.68 11.89 17.51
N LEU A 14 9.77 12.29 18.78
CA LEU A 14 9.13 13.51 19.28
C LEU A 14 9.78 14.78 18.73
N LYS A 15 11.07 14.76 18.37
CA LYS A 15 11.71 15.89 17.70
C LYS A 15 11.27 16.02 16.24
N THR A 16 11.00 14.93 15.55
CA THR A 16 10.44 14.97 14.19
C THR A 16 8.96 15.39 14.21
N ALA A 17 8.21 15.01 15.25
CA ALA A 17 6.84 15.47 15.47
C ALA A 17 6.75 16.91 16.03
N ALA A 18 7.79 17.40 16.72
CA ALA A 18 7.79 18.71 17.39
C ALA A 18 8.48 19.83 16.62
N ALA A 19 9.00 19.57 15.43
CA ALA A 19 9.65 20.59 14.58
C ALA A 19 8.65 21.40 13.73
N VAL A 20 7.38 21.48 14.14
CA VAL A 20 6.42 22.41 13.54
C VAL A 20 6.49 23.73 14.31
N PRO A 21 6.82 24.88 13.67
CA PRO A 21 6.73 26.17 14.33
C PRO A 21 5.29 26.44 14.74
N LEU A 22 5.09 26.86 15.99
CA LEU A 22 3.83 27.43 16.46
C LEU A 22 3.36 28.49 15.46
N VAL A 23 2.35 28.16 14.69
CA VAL A 23 1.61 29.18 13.92
C VAL A 23 0.67 29.87 14.92
N ALA A 24 0.95 31.14 15.10
CA ALA A 24 0.14 32.03 15.92
C ALA A 24 -1.32 31.96 15.49
N SER A 25 -2.21 31.92 16.46
CA SER A 25 -3.66 31.97 16.36
C SER A 25 -4.17 32.89 15.26
N LEU A 26 -4.71 32.34 14.20
CA LEU A 26 -5.56 33.04 13.25
C LEU A 26 -7.02 32.96 13.70
N PRO A 27 -7.81 34.00 13.52
CA PRO A 27 -9.18 34.06 13.99
C PRO A 27 -10.08 33.07 13.26
N SER A 28 -11.02 32.48 13.99
CA SER A 28 -12.05 31.58 13.50
C SER A 28 -12.79 32.14 12.28
N LEU A 29 -12.53 31.59 11.12
CA LEU A 29 -13.30 31.81 9.90
C LEU A 29 -14.40 30.75 9.81
N ASN A 30 -15.51 31.01 10.46
CA ASN A 30 -16.82 30.46 10.10
C ASN A 30 -17.29 31.15 8.82
N ALA A 31 -16.63 30.89 7.70
CA ALA A 31 -17.10 31.26 6.39
C ALA A 31 -17.24 29.97 5.59
N ALA A 32 -18.46 29.66 5.17
CA ALA A 32 -18.69 28.72 4.08
C ALA A 32 -17.68 29.05 2.98
N LEU A 33 -16.83 28.07 2.61
CA LEU A 33 -15.81 28.24 1.60
C LEU A 33 -16.45 28.80 0.33
N PRO A 34 -16.08 30.00 -0.14
CA PRO A 34 -16.64 30.54 -1.36
C PRO A 34 -16.13 29.74 -2.54
N GLY A 35 -17.03 29.00 -3.21
CA GLY A 35 -16.80 28.51 -4.55
C GLY A 35 -15.74 27.40 -4.68
N VAL A 36 -15.83 26.34 -3.89
CA VAL A 36 -15.25 25.05 -4.29
C VAL A 36 -16.00 24.64 -5.55
N SER A 37 -15.34 24.75 -6.69
CA SER A 37 -15.87 24.29 -7.97
C SER A 37 -16.34 22.85 -7.80
N GLU A 38 -17.60 22.54 -8.12
CA GLU A 38 -18.14 21.18 -8.24
C GLU A 38 -17.48 20.40 -9.40
N GLN A 39 -16.34 20.87 -9.88
CA GLN A 39 -15.65 20.32 -11.02
C GLN A 39 -15.05 18.96 -10.65
N LYS A 40 -15.55 17.93 -11.29
CA LYS A 40 -14.99 16.58 -11.20
C LYS A 40 -13.51 16.59 -11.54
N ILE A 41 -12.70 15.97 -10.71
CA ILE A 41 -11.26 15.79 -10.98
C ILE A 41 -10.97 14.69 -11.99
N GLY A 42 -11.98 13.92 -12.39
CA GLY A 42 -11.80 12.92 -13.45
C GLY A 42 -13.05 12.07 -13.72
N GLU A 43 -12.90 11.15 -14.66
CA GLU A 43 -13.96 10.30 -15.17
C GLU A 43 -13.48 8.86 -15.36
N TRP A 44 -14.30 7.92 -14.91
CA TRP A 44 -14.10 6.50 -15.14
C TRP A 44 -14.64 6.05 -16.50
N SER A 45 -13.90 5.17 -17.15
CA SER A 45 -14.31 4.44 -18.36
C SER A 45 -13.66 3.06 -18.35
N ASP A 46 -14.04 2.22 -19.28
CA ASP A 46 -13.32 1.00 -19.60
C ASP A 46 -12.48 1.25 -20.86
N ASP A 47 -11.29 0.64 -20.92
CA ASP A 47 -10.44 0.70 -22.11
C ASP A 47 -10.86 -0.34 -23.17
N ALA A 48 -10.08 -0.47 -24.27
CA ALA A 48 -10.40 -1.38 -25.37
C ALA A 48 -10.38 -2.87 -24.96
N ALA A 49 -9.69 -3.23 -23.90
CA ALA A 49 -9.69 -4.58 -23.32
C ALA A 49 -10.78 -4.77 -22.25
N GLY A 50 -11.59 -3.74 -22.00
CA GLY A 50 -12.60 -3.74 -20.97
C GLY A 50 -12.03 -3.59 -19.56
N LEU A 51 -10.77 -3.17 -19.41
CA LEU A 51 -10.15 -2.88 -18.11
C LEU A 51 -10.47 -1.46 -17.65
N PRO A 52 -10.56 -1.21 -16.34
CA PRO A 52 -10.80 0.12 -15.81
C PRO A 52 -9.77 1.14 -16.28
N CYS A 53 -10.23 2.33 -16.64
CA CYS A 53 -9.41 3.44 -17.05
C CYS A 53 -9.99 4.75 -16.51
N TYR A 54 -9.13 5.61 -16.01
CA TYR A 54 -9.51 6.93 -15.50
C TYR A 54 -8.92 8.04 -16.36
N ARG A 55 -9.75 9.00 -16.73
CA ARG A 55 -9.33 10.25 -17.37
C ARG A 55 -9.22 11.33 -16.31
N TYR A 56 -8.01 11.79 -16.03
CA TYR A 56 -7.77 12.87 -15.09
C TYR A 56 -8.10 14.22 -15.73
N LEU A 57 -8.92 15.04 -15.06
CA LEU A 57 -9.38 16.36 -15.52
C LEU A 57 -8.91 17.51 -14.61
N GLY A 58 -8.24 17.19 -13.51
CA GLY A 58 -7.76 18.18 -12.55
C GLY A 58 -6.69 19.10 -13.13
N ALA A 59 -6.53 20.26 -12.51
CA ALA A 59 -5.52 21.24 -12.87
C ALA A 59 -4.10 20.79 -12.48
N LEU A 60 -3.10 21.40 -13.11
CA LEU A 60 -1.70 21.35 -12.70
C LEU A 60 -1.19 22.80 -12.56
N PRO A 61 -0.46 23.14 -11.50
CA PRO A 61 -0.26 22.31 -10.30
C PRO A 61 -1.58 22.00 -9.61
N PHE A 62 -1.67 20.81 -9.01
CA PHE A 62 -2.82 20.44 -8.20
C PHE A 62 -2.80 21.26 -6.91
N VAL A 63 -3.90 21.89 -6.57
CA VAL A 63 -4.08 22.60 -5.30
C VAL A 63 -5.16 21.86 -4.53
N PRO A 64 -4.83 21.23 -3.40
CA PRO A 64 -5.83 20.55 -2.60
C PRO A 64 -6.88 21.54 -2.08
N PRO A 65 -8.16 21.13 -1.99
CA PRO A 65 -9.23 22.00 -1.52
C PRO A 65 -9.13 22.35 -0.03
N SER A 66 -8.35 21.62 0.75
CA SER A 66 -8.12 21.92 2.17
C SER A 66 -6.72 22.48 2.40
N SER A 67 -6.61 23.39 3.38
CA SER A 67 -5.33 23.88 3.87
C SER A 67 -4.64 22.91 4.85
N ARG A 68 -5.22 21.76 5.11
CA ARG A 68 -4.75 20.76 6.05
C ARG A 68 -3.64 19.92 5.45
N ILE A 69 -2.52 20.52 5.19
CA ILE A 69 -1.30 19.80 4.90
C ILE A 69 -0.56 19.67 6.22
N SER A 70 -0.60 18.51 6.84
CA SER A 70 0.38 18.20 7.88
C SER A 70 1.75 18.21 7.24
N ALA A 71 2.75 18.77 7.90
CA ALA A 71 4.12 18.81 7.39
C ALA A 71 4.73 17.40 7.16
N SER A 72 4.13 16.37 7.73
CA SER A 72 4.52 14.97 7.58
C SER A 72 3.72 14.22 6.51
N TYR A 73 2.73 14.87 5.87
CA TYR A 73 1.89 14.21 4.87
C TYR A 73 1.89 14.98 3.58
N LEU A 74 1.79 14.21 2.51
CA LEU A 74 1.75 14.75 1.19
C LEU A 74 0.52 15.56 0.95
N PRO A 75 0.71 16.62 0.14
CA PRO A 75 -0.40 17.17 -0.58
C PRO A 75 -1.09 16.03 -1.35
N GLU A 76 -2.39 16.15 -1.50
CA GLU A 76 -3.23 15.22 -2.26
C GLU A 76 -2.91 15.30 -3.76
N ASP A 77 -1.63 15.13 -4.11
CA ASP A 77 -1.14 15.25 -5.48
C ASP A 77 -1.61 14.05 -6.32
N PRO A 78 -2.03 14.29 -7.56
CA PRO A 78 -2.53 13.24 -8.45
C PRO A 78 -1.39 12.40 -9.01
N PHE A 79 -0.98 11.40 -8.27
CA PHE A 79 -0.05 10.37 -8.71
C PHE A 79 -0.76 9.01 -8.79
N PHE A 80 -0.21 8.12 -9.60
CA PHE A 80 -0.74 6.83 -9.95
C PHE A 80 0.35 5.80 -9.79
N LEU A 81 -0.01 4.61 -9.37
CA LEU A 81 0.91 3.51 -9.24
C LEU A 81 0.74 2.58 -10.43
N LEU A 82 1.85 2.21 -11.05
CA LEU A 82 1.95 1.13 -12.01
C LEU A 82 3.00 0.17 -11.47
N GLY A 83 2.78 -1.11 -11.60
CA GLY A 83 3.77 -2.02 -11.05
C GLY A 83 3.62 -3.45 -11.53
N ASN A 84 4.62 -4.20 -11.20
CA ASN A 84 4.65 -5.65 -11.16
C ASN A 84 5.54 -6.05 -9.97
N TYR A 85 5.73 -7.34 -9.76
CA TYR A 85 6.44 -7.78 -8.55
C TYR A 85 7.93 -7.40 -8.49
N ARG A 86 8.51 -6.89 -9.58
CA ARG A 86 9.92 -6.46 -9.64
C ARG A 86 10.11 -4.96 -9.80
N LEU A 87 9.06 -4.24 -10.18
CA LEU A 87 9.09 -2.82 -10.45
C LEU A 87 7.86 -2.15 -9.86
N THR A 88 8.04 -1.08 -9.13
CA THR A 88 7.00 -0.12 -8.83
C THR A 88 7.33 1.19 -9.50
N LEU A 89 6.43 1.67 -10.35
CA LEU A 89 6.54 2.93 -11.07
C LEU A 89 5.48 3.90 -10.55
N ILE A 90 5.92 4.96 -9.91
CA ILE A 90 5.04 6.03 -9.46
C ILE A 90 5.01 7.09 -10.55
N VAL A 91 3.85 7.32 -11.14
CA VAL A 91 3.66 8.30 -12.20
C VAL A 91 2.74 9.43 -11.72
N HIS A 92 3.02 10.65 -12.15
CA HIS A 92 2.26 11.83 -11.78
C HIS A 92 1.52 12.42 -12.98
N ALA A 93 0.42 13.12 -12.73
CA ALA A 93 -0.35 13.80 -13.78
C ALA A 93 0.47 14.83 -14.59
N SER A 94 1.60 15.31 -14.08
CA SER A 94 2.55 16.16 -14.80
C SER A 94 3.44 15.42 -15.82
N GLY A 95 3.38 14.08 -15.88
CA GLY A 95 4.25 13.24 -16.69
C GLY A 95 5.57 12.82 -16.03
N HIS A 96 5.86 13.31 -14.83
CA HIS A 96 6.97 12.81 -14.03
C HIS A 96 6.72 11.41 -13.54
N TYR A 97 7.80 10.66 -13.35
CA TYR A 97 7.77 9.35 -12.72
C TYR A 97 8.98 9.11 -11.81
N GLN A 98 8.86 8.08 -11.00
CA GLN A 98 9.90 7.57 -10.13
C GLN A 98 9.86 6.05 -10.17
N ILE A 99 11.05 5.45 -10.17
CA ILE A 99 11.23 4.00 -10.20
C ILE A 99 11.63 3.51 -8.81
N LEU A 100 10.93 2.52 -8.29
CA LEU A 100 11.28 1.78 -7.09
C LEU A 100 11.65 0.35 -7.46
N SER A 101 12.76 -0.12 -6.94
CA SER A 101 13.23 -1.50 -7.06
C SER A 101 13.13 -2.23 -5.71
N GLY A 102 11.92 -2.46 -5.22
CA GLY A 102 11.69 -3.00 -3.88
C GLY A 102 12.07 -2.00 -2.80
N GLU A 103 13.23 -2.18 -2.16
CA GLU A 103 13.69 -1.35 -1.06
C GLU A 103 14.52 -0.12 -1.49
N ARG A 104 14.55 0.23 -2.78
CA ARG A 104 15.42 1.29 -3.33
C ARG A 104 14.66 2.17 -4.31
N ALA A 105 15.19 3.36 -4.54
CA ALA A 105 14.60 4.31 -5.48
C ALA A 105 15.64 4.92 -6.42
N TRP A 106 15.26 5.09 -7.68
CA TRP A 106 15.97 5.87 -8.69
C TRP A 106 15.32 7.24 -8.84
N GLY A 107 15.81 8.19 -8.06
CA GLY A 107 15.25 9.53 -7.98
C GLY A 107 13.98 9.58 -7.15
N LYS A 108 13.83 10.63 -6.41
CA LYS A 108 12.73 10.87 -5.49
C LYS A 108 11.88 12.01 -5.99
N LEU A 109 10.57 11.82 -6.04
CA LEU A 109 9.63 12.92 -6.17
C LEU A 109 9.72 13.77 -4.91
N LYS A 110 9.89 15.08 -5.06
CA LYS A 110 9.92 15.99 -3.93
C LYS A 110 8.51 16.45 -3.59
N GLN A 111 8.28 16.76 -2.34
CA GLN A 111 7.01 17.29 -1.87
C GLN A 111 6.77 18.72 -2.40
N GLY A 112 5.50 19.00 -2.71
CA GLY A 112 5.00 20.32 -3.03
C GLY A 112 5.17 20.74 -4.49
N PRO A 113 4.35 21.70 -4.94
CA PRO A 113 4.28 22.08 -6.37
C PRO A 113 5.60 22.62 -6.94
N GLU A 114 6.39 23.30 -6.12
CA GLU A 114 7.67 23.88 -6.55
C GLU A 114 8.83 22.87 -6.53
N GLN A 115 8.62 21.72 -5.89
CA GLN A 115 9.64 20.72 -5.66
C GLN A 115 9.43 19.42 -6.46
N TRP A 116 8.40 19.39 -7.32
CA TRP A 116 8.16 18.26 -8.20
C TRP A 116 9.29 18.15 -9.21
N SER A 117 10.28 17.39 -8.86
CA SER A 117 11.31 16.92 -9.76
C SER A 117 11.24 15.41 -9.77
N GLY A 118 10.61 14.86 -10.81
CA GLY A 118 10.67 13.43 -11.06
C GLY A 118 12.06 13.01 -11.49
N LEU A 119 12.21 11.72 -11.72
CA LEU A 119 13.43 11.15 -12.27
C LEU A 119 13.69 11.59 -13.71
N ASN A 120 12.65 11.95 -14.46
CA ASN A 120 12.68 12.14 -15.91
C ASN A 120 12.32 13.56 -16.36
N ASP A 121 12.75 13.88 -17.57
CA ASP A 121 12.19 14.95 -18.41
C ASP A 121 11.89 14.40 -19.82
N ALA A 122 11.00 15.07 -20.55
CA ALA A 122 10.72 14.76 -21.95
C ALA A 122 10.39 16.03 -22.72
N ALA A 123 10.82 16.09 -23.98
CA ALA A 123 10.63 17.24 -24.86
C ALA A 123 10.47 16.81 -26.33
N VAL A 124 10.01 17.74 -27.17
CA VAL A 124 10.12 17.65 -28.61
C VAL A 124 10.87 18.85 -29.15
N ASP A 125 11.79 18.60 -30.10
CA ASP A 125 12.44 19.64 -30.88
C ASP A 125 11.77 19.70 -32.27
N VAL A 126 11.27 20.85 -32.64
CA VAL A 126 10.68 21.09 -33.99
C VAL A 126 11.27 22.33 -34.55
N ALA A 127 11.91 22.25 -35.74
CA ALA A 127 12.56 23.35 -36.40
C ALA A 127 13.50 24.16 -35.48
N GLY A 128 14.23 23.48 -34.61
CA GLY A 128 15.17 24.12 -33.64
C GLY A 128 14.51 24.71 -32.40
N LYS A 129 13.20 24.59 -32.25
CA LYS A 129 12.47 25.00 -31.03
C LYS A 129 12.18 23.79 -30.15
N ARG A 130 12.70 23.85 -28.94
CA ARG A 130 12.41 22.84 -27.90
C ARG A 130 11.12 23.16 -27.15
N VAL A 131 10.23 22.17 -27.01
CA VAL A 131 9.00 22.25 -26.23
C VAL A 131 8.99 21.13 -25.22
N GLU A 132 9.01 21.50 -23.94
CA GLU A 132 8.93 20.53 -22.85
C GLU A 132 7.54 19.90 -22.78
N LEU A 133 7.47 18.61 -22.43
CA LEU A 133 6.24 17.81 -22.31
C LEU A 133 5.92 17.46 -20.87
N VAL A 134 6.89 17.50 -19.95
CA VAL A 134 6.79 17.05 -18.57
C VAL A 134 7.06 18.22 -17.62
N GLY A 135 6.26 18.34 -16.58
CA GLY A 135 6.44 19.34 -15.53
C GLY A 135 5.13 19.95 -15.03
N MET A 136 5.10 20.35 -13.77
CA MET A 136 3.91 20.93 -13.12
C MET A 136 3.50 22.26 -13.75
N THR A 137 4.48 23.07 -14.14
CA THR A 137 4.29 24.39 -14.77
C THR A 137 4.44 24.36 -16.28
N CYS A 138 4.71 23.18 -16.87
CA CYS A 138 4.86 23.01 -18.30
C CYS A 138 3.51 23.17 -19.02
N PRO A 139 3.33 24.14 -19.95
CA PRO A 139 2.05 24.37 -20.62
C PRO A 139 1.54 23.13 -21.38
N ALA A 140 2.43 22.36 -22.03
CA ALA A 140 2.03 21.14 -22.72
C ALA A 140 1.52 20.07 -21.75
N ALA A 141 2.14 19.91 -20.58
CA ALA A 141 1.67 18.98 -19.54
C ALA A 141 0.34 19.43 -18.93
N GLN A 142 0.15 20.72 -18.70
CA GLN A 142 -1.11 21.27 -18.17
C GLN A 142 -2.28 20.99 -19.10
N GLN A 143 -2.09 21.14 -20.41
CA GLN A 143 -3.11 20.98 -21.43
C GLN A 143 -3.28 19.52 -21.92
N ALA A 144 -2.36 18.63 -21.57
CA ALA A 144 -2.40 17.25 -22.03
C ALA A 144 -3.66 16.51 -21.58
N GLU A 145 -4.21 15.68 -22.45
CA GLU A 145 -5.16 14.63 -22.03
C GLU A 145 -4.38 13.56 -21.27
N LYS A 146 -4.86 13.21 -20.08
CA LYS A 146 -4.21 12.27 -19.18
C LYS A 146 -5.14 11.10 -18.90
N ARG A 147 -4.69 9.88 -19.18
CA ARG A 147 -5.43 8.64 -18.91
C ARG A 147 -4.55 7.66 -18.16
N PHE A 148 -5.12 7.08 -17.14
CA PHE A 148 -4.47 6.10 -16.27
C PHE A 148 -5.34 4.85 -16.26
N GLY A 149 -4.81 3.78 -16.79
CA GLY A 149 -5.46 2.47 -16.85
C GLY A 149 -4.65 1.43 -16.11
N VAL A 150 -5.16 0.23 -16.05
CA VAL A 150 -4.46 -0.91 -15.46
C VAL A 150 -3.16 -1.15 -16.23
N GLY A 151 -2.04 -1.02 -15.54
CA GLY A 151 -0.71 -1.23 -16.09
C GLY A 151 -0.20 -0.13 -17.02
N TYR A 152 -0.89 1.00 -17.19
CA TYR A 152 -0.38 2.06 -18.04
C TYR A 152 -0.80 3.48 -17.62
N ALA A 153 0.06 4.46 -17.98
CA ALA A 153 -0.25 5.89 -17.97
C ALA A 153 -0.05 6.47 -19.37
N ARG A 154 -1.02 7.23 -19.87
CA ARG A 154 -1.00 7.81 -21.21
C ARG A 154 -1.23 9.29 -21.18
N TYR A 155 -0.32 10.04 -21.80
CA TYR A 155 -0.37 11.49 -21.96
C TYR A 155 -0.44 11.83 -23.44
N ARG A 156 -1.43 12.64 -23.82
CA ARG A 156 -1.60 13.11 -25.20
C ARG A 156 -1.43 14.62 -25.23
N TYR A 157 -0.36 15.05 -25.83
CA TYR A 157 0.06 16.44 -25.90
C TYR A 157 -0.26 17.03 -27.29
N ALA A 158 -0.50 18.33 -27.33
CA ALA A 158 -0.49 19.16 -28.52
C ALA A 158 0.54 20.29 -28.32
N PRO A 159 1.85 19.97 -28.35
CA PRO A 159 2.90 20.95 -28.04
C PRO A 159 2.98 22.08 -29.04
N LEU A 160 2.55 21.84 -30.28
CA LEU A 160 2.43 22.81 -31.38
C LEU A 160 1.10 22.51 -32.12
N PRO A 161 0.54 23.52 -32.87
CA PRO A 161 -0.75 23.34 -33.55
C PRO A 161 -0.81 22.11 -34.49
N ASP A 162 0.29 21.86 -35.18
CA ASP A 162 0.36 20.79 -36.20
C ASP A 162 1.07 19.52 -35.71
N LEU A 163 1.42 19.42 -34.43
CA LEU A 163 2.08 18.25 -33.86
C LEU A 163 1.28 17.67 -32.69
N GLN A 164 0.93 16.42 -32.81
CA GLN A 164 0.39 15.62 -31.70
C GLN A 164 1.44 14.63 -31.21
N VAL A 165 1.64 14.56 -29.91
CA VAL A 165 2.52 13.57 -29.26
C VAL A 165 1.72 12.75 -28.25
N THR A 166 1.76 11.45 -28.40
CA THR A 166 1.20 10.52 -27.39
C THR A 166 2.33 9.76 -26.74
N ARG A 167 2.50 9.95 -25.45
CA ARG A 167 3.48 9.25 -24.59
C ARG A 167 2.74 8.27 -23.69
N THR A 168 3.13 7.01 -23.74
CA THR A 168 2.54 5.94 -22.91
C THR A 168 3.66 5.25 -22.15
N LEU A 169 3.49 5.18 -20.83
CA LEU A 169 4.30 4.37 -19.92
C LEU A 169 3.49 3.11 -19.64
N SER A 170 4.07 1.93 -19.79
CA SER A 170 3.35 0.68 -19.57
C SER A 170 4.22 -0.38 -18.90
N VAL A 171 3.61 -1.14 -18.01
CA VAL A 171 4.25 -2.19 -17.20
C VAL A 171 3.65 -3.53 -17.58
N LEU A 172 4.51 -4.52 -17.87
CA LEU A 172 4.09 -5.89 -18.11
C LEU A 172 3.74 -6.55 -16.75
N PRO A 173 2.53 -7.14 -16.59
CA PRO A 173 2.17 -7.76 -15.31
C PRO A 173 3.03 -8.98 -15.00
N SER A 174 3.14 -9.29 -13.71
CA SER A 174 3.65 -10.57 -13.24
C SER A 174 2.53 -11.60 -13.19
N THR A 175 2.88 -12.88 -13.25
CA THR A 175 1.92 -13.99 -13.20
C THR A 175 2.04 -14.86 -11.97
N LYS A 176 3.16 -14.78 -11.25
CA LYS A 176 3.43 -15.51 -10.02
C LYS A 176 4.47 -14.79 -9.15
N PRO A 177 4.46 -14.99 -7.83
CA PRO A 177 5.47 -14.46 -6.92
C PRO A 177 6.90 -14.77 -7.38
N GLY A 178 7.82 -13.82 -7.19
CA GLY A 178 9.21 -13.93 -7.62
C GLY A 178 9.43 -13.63 -9.12
N ASP A 179 8.39 -13.61 -9.94
CA ASP A 179 8.46 -13.24 -11.35
C ASP A 179 8.37 -11.71 -11.54
N GLY A 180 8.43 -11.25 -12.78
CA GLY A 180 8.26 -9.85 -13.15
C GLY A 180 9.38 -9.33 -14.02
N THR A 181 9.18 -8.10 -14.51
CA THR A 181 10.17 -7.36 -15.29
C THR A 181 10.61 -6.14 -14.51
N SER A 182 11.91 -5.97 -14.33
CA SER A 182 12.47 -4.80 -13.65
C SER A 182 12.55 -3.55 -14.55
N ALA A 183 11.72 -3.48 -15.57
CA ALA A 183 11.66 -2.39 -16.51
C ALA A 183 10.22 -2.14 -16.99
N PHE A 184 9.95 -0.91 -17.40
CA PHE A 184 8.73 -0.51 -18.08
C PHE A 184 9.01 -0.04 -19.50
N LEU A 185 8.00 -0.13 -20.34
CA LEU A 185 8.04 0.30 -21.72
C LEU A 185 7.57 1.75 -21.84
N VAL A 186 8.35 2.56 -22.55
CA VAL A 186 7.94 3.89 -23.01
C VAL A 186 7.64 3.79 -24.50
N THR A 187 6.41 4.13 -24.85
CA THR A 187 5.97 4.22 -26.26
C THR A 187 5.61 5.66 -26.57
N VAL A 188 6.25 6.23 -27.58
CA VAL A 188 6.00 7.60 -28.01
C VAL A 188 5.58 7.61 -29.46
N ARG A 189 4.41 8.19 -29.73
CA ARG A 189 3.89 8.39 -31.08
C ARG A 189 3.81 9.87 -31.39
N MET A 190 4.56 10.32 -32.38
CA MET A 190 4.51 11.67 -32.96
C MET A 190 3.69 11.63 -34.24
N ARG A 191 2.74 12.53 -34.41
CA ARG A 191 1.90 12.65 -35.61
C ARG A 191 1.87 14.10 -36.09
N ASN A 192 2.20 14.28 -37.36
CA ASN A 192 1.97 15.56 -38.05
C ASN A 192 0.49 15.68 -38.39
N THR A 193 -0.22 16.63 -37.80
CA THR A 193 -1.64 16.92 -38.08
C THR A 193 -1.81 18.10 -39.03
N GLY A 194 -0.70 18.75 -39.41
CA GLY A 194 -0.66 19.84 -40.38
C GLY A 194 -0.66 19.38 -41.83
N LYS A 195 -0.51 20.36 -42.71
CA LYS A 195 -0.50 20.16 -44.15
C LYS A 195 0.90 20.08 -44.76
N GLU A 196 1.87 20.65 -44.09
CA GLU A 196 3.26 20.72 -44.56
C GLU A 196 4.12 19.68 -43.84
N PRO A 197 5.16 19.14 -44.48
CA PRO A 197 6.15 18.29 -43.81
C PRO A 197 6.84 19.04 -42.67
N MET A 198 7.15 18.31 -41.59
CA MET A 198 7.88 18.85 -40.46
C MET A 198 9.03 17.96 -40.03
N GLU A 199 10.15 18.56 -39.61
CA GLU A 199 11.20 17.88 -38.91
C GLU A 199 10.91 17.94 -37.40
N ALA A 200 10.88 16.78 -36.77
CA ALA A 200 10.65 16.66 -35.34
C ALA A 200 11.60 15.65 -34.72
N ALA A 201 12.01 15.91 -33.48
CA ALA A 201 12.76 14.94 -32.69
C ALA A 201 12.16 14.84 -31.28
N TYR A 202 11.90 13.64 -30.83
CA TYR A 202 11.56 13.37 -29.45
C TYR A 202 12.83 13.14 -28.63
N LEU A 203 12.83 13.66 -27.39
CA LEU A 203 13.88 13.45 -26.39
C LEU A 203 13.22 13.03 -25.08
N GLU A 204 13.80 12.05 -24.41
CA GLU A 204 13.49 11.74 -23.03
C GLU A 204 14.77 11.35 -22.29
N ASN A 205 14.96 11.93 -21.11
CA ASN A 205 16.11 11.66 -20.26
C ASN A 205 15.63 11.17 -18.89
N VAL A 206 16.41 10.27 -18.30
CA VAL A 206 16.21 9.70 -16.98
C VAL A 206 17.43 10.03 -16.12
N GLY A 207 17.23 10.69 -15.00
CA GLY A 207 18.30 11.09 -14.11
C GLY A 207 18.81 9.91 -13.28
N ALA A 208 20.13 9.80 -13.16
CA ALA A 208 20.78 8.77 -12.35
C ALA A 208 20.91 9.20 -10.87
N ALA A 209 19.81 9.67 -10.28
CA ALA A 209 19.77 10.09 -8.88
C ALA A 209 19.29 8.91 -8.01
N TYR A 210 20.22 8.06 -7.62
CA TYR A 210 19.94 6.90 -6.78
C TYR A 210 19.75 7.29 -5.32
N ALA A 211 18.70 6.76 -4.70
CA ALA A 211 18.47 6.83 -3.28
C ALA A 211 18.16 5.44 -2.72
N GLN A 212 18.76 5.12 -1.59
CA GLN A 212 18.35 3.98 -0.79
C GLN A 212 17.25 4.44 0.17
N ILE A 213 16.16 3.73 0.24
CA ILE A 213 14.93 4.18 0.91
C ILE A 213 15.17 4.51 2.39
N PHE A 214 16.02 3.78 3.10
CA PHE A 214 16.30 4.06 4.51
C PHE A 214 17.34 5.14 4.78
N ALA A 215 18.10 5.55 3.80
CA ALA A 215 19.21 6.48 4.02
C ALA A 215 18.74 7.85 4.54
N GLU A 216 17.45 8.12 4.48
CA GLU A 216 16.89 9.40 4.89
C GLU A 216 16.56 9.51 6.38
N TRP A 217 16.44 8.41 7.08
CA TRP A 217 16.15 8.42 8.52
C TRP A 217 17.28 8.94 9.39
N ASP A 218 18.49 8.82 8.89
CA ASP A 218 19.68 9.30 9.59
C ASP A 218 20.57 10.00 8.57
N THR A 219 20.10 11.17 8.14
CA THR A 219 20.69 11.99 7.07
C THR A 219 22.16 12.29 7.26
N ASP A 220 22.64 12.34 8.51
CA ASP A 220 24.00 12.72 8.81
C ASP A 220 24.95 11.54 9.08
N ARG A 221 24.40 10.36 9.43
CA ARG A 221 25.20 9.22 9.90
C ARG A 221 25.28 8.05 8.94
N ASN A 222 24.29 7.86 8.08
CA ASN A 222 24.13 6.65 7.26
C ASN A 222 24.04 6.89 5.76
N LEU A 223 24.27 8.10 5.27
CA LEU A 223 24.38 8.35 3.84
C LEU A 223 25.57 7.54 3.30
N VAL A 224 25.27 6.42 2.69
CA VAL A 224 26.23 5.71 1.85
C VAL A 224 26.54 6.64 0.69
N LYS A 225 27.78 7.12 0.65
CA LYS A 225 28.22 7.93 -0.48
C LYS A 225 28.42 7.02 -1.68
N TYR A 226 27.64 7.24 -2.71
CA TYR A 226 27.75 6.52 -3.97
C TYR A 226 28.60 7.31 -4.96
N SER A 227 29.32 6.59 -5.82
CA SER A 227 29.82 7.08 -7.08
C SER A 227 29.05 6.43 -8.20
N SER A 228 28.86 7.13 -9.29
CA SER A 228 28.23 6.59 -10.48
C SER A 228 29.18 6.70 -11.68
N ARG A 229 29.07 5.73 -12.58
CA ARG A 229 29.70 5.78 -13.91
C ARG A 229 28.73 5.30 -14.96
N VAL A 230 28.73 5.94 -16.10
CA VAL A 230 27.89 5.56 -17.23
C VAL A 230 28.67 4.66 -18.18
N VAL A 231 28.05 3.57 -18.58
CA VAL A 231 28.54 2.64 -19.62
C VAL A 231 27.55 2.67 -20.77
N ARG A 232 28.08 2.83 -21.99
CA ARG A 232 27.28 2.88 -23.21
C ARG A 232 27.63 1.71 -24.11
N GLU A 233 26.63 0.94 -24.46
CA GLU A 233 26.69 -0.16 -25.41
C GLU A 233 25.87 0.18 -26.67
N ALA A 234 25.76 -0.75 -27.61
CA ALA A 234 25.08 -0.50 -28.87
C ALA A 234 23.59 -0.22 -28.70
N GLU A 235 22.91 -0.99 -27.87
CA GLU A 235 21.45 -0.97 -27.71
C GLU A 235 21.00 -0.44 -26.35
N HIS A 236 21.91 -0.26 -25.40
CA HIS A 236 21.57 0.28 -24.07
C HIS A 236 22.65 1.20 -23.52
N VAL A 237 22.22 2.02 -22.59
CA VAL A 237 23.08 2.81 -21.70
C VAL A 237 22.66 2.54 -20.27
N ARG A 238 23.65 2.37 -19.39
CA ARG A 238 23.39 2.11 -17.97
C ARG A 238 24.27 2.95 -17.06
N CYS A 239 23.71 3.29 -15.91
CA CYS A 239 24.42 3.95 -14.83
C CYS A 239 24.71 2.91 -13.74
N ILE A 240 25.98 2.58 -13.56
CA ILE A 240 26.46 1.71 -12.50
C ILE A 240 26.73 2.57 -11.27
N VAL A 241 26.17 2.16 -10.15
CA VAL A 241 26.31 2.84 -8.86
C VAL A 241 27.16 1.97 -7.94
N GLU A 242 28.17 2.55 -7.34
CA GLU A 242 29.08 1.88 -6.42
C GLU A 242 29.17 2.65 -5.10
N ALA A 243 29.12 1.93 -3.98
CA ALA A 243 29.34 2.54 -2.68
C ALA A 243 30.81 2.98 -2.54
N LYS A 244 31.04 4.27 -2.25
CA LYS A 244 32.41 4.79 -2.05
C LYS A 244 33.04 4.30 -0.76
N GLU A 245 32.22 4.15 0.26
CA GLU A 245 32.61 3.65 1.57
C GLU A 245 31.54 2.66 2.00
N PRO A 246 31.72 1.35 1.78
CA PRO A 246 30.78 0.37 2.30
C PRO A 246 30.79 0.47 3.83
N ARG A 247 29.83 1.16 4.39
CA ARG A 247 29.58 1.12 5.83
C ARG A 247 28.60 -0.02 6.08
N PRO A 248 28.90 -0.89 7.06
CA PRO A 248 27.86 -1.75 7.60
C PRO A 248 26.70 -0.83 8.02
N LEU A 249 25.51 -1.00 7.47
CA LEU A 249 24.34 -0.33 7.98
C LEU A 249 24.31 -0.63 9.48
N LEU A 250 24.16 0.40 10.30
CA LEU A 250 24.13 0.31 11.77
C LEU A 250 23.08 -0.68 12.29
N PHE A 251 22.26 -1.19 11.40
CA PHE A 251 21.11 -2.04 11.61
C PHE A 251 21.33 -3.52 11.33
N SER A 252 22.50 -3.91 10.82
CA SER A 252 22.85 -5.31 10.61
C SER A 252 23.09 -6.09 11.90
N ARG A 253 22.31 -5.86 12.94
CA ARG A 253 22.39 -6.67 14.17
C ARG A 253 22.09 -8.16 13.94
N GLY A 254 21.70 -8.54 12.74
CA GLY A 254 21.58 -9.91 12.29
C GLY A 254 22.80 -10.51 11.61
N GLY A 255 23.85 -9.72 11.35
CA GLY A 255 25.12 -10.23 10.81
C GLY A 255 25.13 -10.48 9.31
N ARG A 256 24.09 -10.16 8.58
CA ARG A 256 24.11 -10.05 7.12
C ARG A 256 23.50 -8.74 6.70
N MET A 257 24.38 -7.88 6.27
CA MET A 257 24.03 -6.94 5.24
C MET A 257 23.68 -7.77 4.02
N SER A 258 22.58 -7.46 3.39
CA SER A 258 22.23 -8.15 2.18
C SER A 258 23.35 -7.94 1.15
N ARG A 259 23.52 -8.86 0.21
CA ARG A 259 24.34 -8.71 -1.01
C ARG A 259 24.15 -7.38 -1.73
N PHE A 260 23.18 -6.57 -1.32
CA PHE A 260 22.71 -5.35 -1.93
C PHE A 260 23.33 -4.08 -1.38
N GLU A 261 24.00 -4.12 -0.26
CA GLU A 261 24.72 -2.96 0.27
C GLU A 261 25.96 -2.64 -0.52
N GLY A 262 26.56 -3.66 -1.13
CA GLY A 262 27.75 -3.52 -1.97
C GLY A 262 27.46 -3.30 -3.45
N ALA A 263 26.26 -3.62 -3.94
CA ALA A 263 25.93 -3.64 -5.35
C ALA A 263 24.48 -3.17 -5.61
N PRO A 264 24.20 -1.85 -5.53
CA PRO A 264 22.92 -1.34 -5.94
C PRO A 264 22.65 -1.66 -7.41
N PRO A 265 21.37 -1.83 -7.82
CA PRO A 265 21.05 -2.11 -9.21
C PRO A 265 21.48 -0.96 -10.12
N SER A 266 21.83 -1.29 -11.35
CA SER A 266 22.15 -0.30 -12.37
C SER A 266 20.86 0.20 -13.04
N LEU A 267 20.67 1.53 -13.09
CA LEU A 267 19.64 2.13 -13.95
C LEU A 267 20.05 1.93 -15.42
N PHE A 268 19.09 1.57 -16.28
CA PHE A 268 19.36 1.48 -17.71
C PHE A 268 18.25 2.08 -18.55
N VAL A 269 18.63 2.48 -19.76
CA VAL A 269 17.74 2.81 -20.89
C VAL A 269 18.15 1.95 -22.06
N ASN A 270 17.20 1.24 -22.67
CA ASN A 270 17.42 0.30 -23.78
C ASN A 270 16.50 0.59 -24.94
N LEU A 271 17.05 0.69 -26.15
CA LEU A 271 16.28 0.72 -27.37
C LEU A 271 15.76 -0.69 -27.70
N LEU A 272 14.48 -0.80 -28.04
CA LEU A 272 13.96 -2.07 -28.52
C LEU A 272 14.45 -2.38 -29.94
N PRO A 273 14.42 -3.66 -30.37
CA PRO A 273 14.87 -4.05 -31.71
C PRO A 273 14.24 -3.20 -32.83
N GLY A 274 15.02 -2.82 -33.83
CA GLY A 274 14.61 -2.00 -34.96
C GLY A 274 14.51 -0.50 -34.71
N GLN A 275 14.65 -0.03 -33.48
CA GLN A 275 14.53 1.41 -33.15
C GLN A 275 15.73 2.23 -33.58
N LYS A 276 16.91 1.63 -33.57
CA LYS A 276 18.14 2.27 -34.00
C LYS A 276 18.15 2.49 -35.53
N GLU A 277 17.77 1.48 -36.28
CA GLU A 277 17.61 1.54 -37.73
C GLU A 277 16.54 2.56 -38.13
N ALA A 278 15.54 2.76 -37.27
CA ALA A 278 14.51 3.77 -37.41
C ALA A 278 14.98 5.20 -37.02
N GLY A 279 16.25 5.40 -36.71
CA GLY A 279 16.84 6.71 -36.42
C GLY A 279 16.73 7.15 -34.96
N SER A 280 16.55 6.20 -34.02
CA SER A 280 16.66 6.47 -32.60
C SER A 280 18.11 6.29 -32.11
N THR A 281 18.54 7.12 -31.18
CA THR A 281 19.88 7.08 -30.59
C THR A 281 19.81 7.21 -29.09
N LEU A 282 20.72 6.56 -28.39
CA LEU A 282 20.91 6.73 -26.94
C LEU A 282 21.67 8.04 -26.68
N THR A 283 21.33 8.73 -25.62
CA THR A 283 22.01 9.95 -25.17
C THR A 283 22.50 9.80 -23.74
N VAL A 284 23.58 10.51 -23.44
CA VAL A 284 24.12 10.68 -22.08
C VAL A 284 24.46 12.14 -21.93
N GLU A 285 23.86 12.78 -20.96
CA GLU A 285 24.07 14.19 -20.66
C GLU A 285 24.30 14.37 -19.15
N LYS A 286 24.77 15.51 -18.73
CA LYS A 286 24.80 15.93 -17.32
C LYS A 286 23.85 17.09 -17.11
N ASP A 287 23.08 17.04 -16.04
CA ASP A 287 22.26 18.17 -15.65
C ASP A 287 23.11 19.29 -14.99
N SER A 288 22.47 20.40 -14.64
CA SER A 288 23.11 21.53 -13.98
C SER A 288 23.73 21.22 -12.62
N ALA A 289 23.28 20.14 -11.97
CA ALA A 289 23.85 19.63 -10.71
C ALA A 289 24.97 18.59 -10.91
N GLY A 290 25.29 18.27 -12.17
CA GLY A 290 26.31 17.29 -12.54
C GLY A 290 25.83 15.83 -12.46
N VAL A 291 24.51 15.60 -12.31
CA VAL A 291 23.93 14.25 -12.31
C VAL A 291 23.86 13.73 -13.74
N ASP A 292 24.31 12.50 -13.94
CA ASP A 292 24.20 11.84 -15.24
C ASP A 292 22.74 11.57 -15.62
N ARG A 293 22.41 11.87 -16.86
CA ARG A 293 21.09 11.62 -17.45
C ARG A 293 21.24 10.69 -18.64
N LEU A 294 20.54 9.58 -18.58
CA LEU A 294 20.49 8.57 -19.64
C LEU A 294 19.25 8.84 -20.49
N GLY A 295 19.34 8.76 -21.80
CA GLY A 295 18.16 9.11 -22.59
C GLY A 295 18.12 8.50 -23.97
N VAL A 296 17.04 8.87 -24.65
CA VAL A 296 16.76 8.55 -26.04
C VAL A 296 16.45 9.83 -26.83
N ARG A 297 17.06 9.96 -28.01
CA ARG A 297 16.67 10.94 -29.02
C ARG A 297 16.21 10.22 -30.27
N SER A 298 15.04 10.58 -30.82
CA SER A 298 14.50 10.01 -32.04
C SER A 298 14.02 11.10 -32.98
N GLY A 299 14.78 11.37 -34.03
CA GLY A 299 14.47 12.36 -35.05
C GLY A 299 13.77 11.77 -36.26
N CYS A 300 12.92 12.55 -36.93
CA CYS A 300 12.25 12.18 -38.16
C CYS A 300 11.74 13.38 -38.94
N THR A 301 11.54 13.19 -40.23
CA THR A 301 10.71 14.06 -41.07
C THR A 301 9.35 13.42 -41.20
N LEU A 302 8.28 14.12 -40.81
CA LEU A 302 6.90 13.66 -40.88
C LEU A 302 6.18 14.40 -42.00
N ALA A 303 5.77 13.70 -43.04
CA ALA A 303 4.85 14.27 -44.03
C ALA A 303 3.48 14.58 -43.41
N ALA A 304 2.63 15.34 -44.12
CA ALA A 304 1.27 15.62 -43.70
C ALA A 304 0.50 14.34 -43.34
N GLY A 305 -0.06 14.28 -42.13
CA GLY A 305 -0.80 13.12 -41.63
C GLY A 305 0.05 11.92 -41.22
N GLN A 306 1.36 11.94 -41.48
CA GLN A 306 2.26 10.83 -41.12
C GLN A 306 2.51 10.77 -39.61
N GLU A 307 2.77 9.56 -39.12
CA GLU A 307 3.18 9.32 -37.74
C GLU A 307 4.45 8.47 -37.65
N LYS A 308 5.18 8.66 -36.56
CA LYS A 308 6.32 7.84 -36.15
C LYS A 308 6.13 7.36 -34.72
N THR A 309 6.42 6.08 -34.48
CA THR A 309 6.41 5.50 -33.15
C THR A 309 7.82 5.12 -32.73
N VAL A 310 8.14 5.37 -31.48
CA VAL A 310 9.42 5.04 -30.82
C VAL A 310 9.13 4.17 -29.60
N HIS A 311 9.90 3.12 -29.40
CA HIS A 311 9.81 2.23 -28.26
C HIS A 311 11.17 2.07 -27.57
N PHE A 312 11.20 2.29 -26.27
CA PHE A 312 12.38 2.03 -25.46
C PHE A 312 11.97 1.61 -24.05
N MET A 313 12.88 0.96 -23.36
CA MET A 313 12.70 0.54 -21.97
C MET A 313 13.53 1.39 -21.03
N VAL A 314 12.97 1.60 -19.84
CA VAL A 314 13.67 2.17 -18.69
C VAL A 314 13.47 1.23 -17.51
N GLY A 315 14.52 0.97 -16.77
CA GLY A 315 14.45 0.05 -15.63
C GLY A 315 15.76 -0.09 -14.89
N TYR A 316 15.89 -1.17 -14.15
CA TYR A 316 17.10 -1.48 -13.40
C TYR A 316 17.47 -2.96 -13.54
N VAL A 317 18.77 -3.24 -13.44
CA VAL A 317 19.31 -4.60 -13.42
C VAL A 317 20.44 -4.71 -12.42
N PHE A 318 20.64 -5.88 -11.84
CA PHE A 318 21.80 -6.19 -11.02
C PHE A 318 22.98 -6.65 -11.91
N ASP A 319 22.66 -7.39 -12.98
CA ASP A 319 23.62 -7.84 -13.97
C ASP A 319 23.22 -7.34 -15.37
N GLU A 320 24.21 -6.91 -16.16
CA GLU A 320 24.01 -6.47 -17.55
C GLU A 320 23.38 -7.57 -18.42
N ALA A 321 23.74 -8.83 -18.17
CA ALA A 321 23.21 -9.97 -18.90
C ALA A 321 21.68 -10.12 -18.79
N GLU A 322 21.05 -9.44 -17.84
CA GLU A 322 19.59 -9.42 -17.68
C GLU A 322 18.87 -8.54 -18.72
N ILE A 323 19.58 -7.54 -19.31
CA ILE A 323 18.95 -6.52 -20.17
C ILE A 323 18.38 -7.15 -21.45
N GLU A 324 19.16 -7.97 -22.14
CA GLU A 324 18.73 -8.60 -23.41
C GLU A 324 17.54 -9.55 -23.21
N PRO A 325 17.51 -10.47 -22.23
CA PRO A 325 16.33 -11.26 -21.91
C PRO A 325 15.09 -10.43 -21.55
N LEU A 326 15.25 -9.33 -20.80
CA LEU A 326 14.16 -8.41 -20.49
C LEU A 326 13.61 -7.74 -21.75
N ALA A 327 14.48 -7.25 -22.63
CA ALA A 327 14.10 -6.62 -23.89
C ALA A 327 13.35 -7.61 -24.80
N ALA A 328 13.82 -8.84 -24.90
CA ALA A 328 13.18 -9.90 -25.67
C ALA A 328 11.78 -10.24 -25.10
N LYS A 329 11.66 -10.35 -23.76
CA LYS A 329 10.38 -10.60 -23.08
C LYS A 329 9.36 -9.48 -23.36
N VAL A 330 9.79 -8.23 -23.22
CA VAL A 330 8.94 -7.06 -23.48
C VAL A 330 8.54 -6.98 -24.95
N ALA A 331 9.48 -7.15 -25.88
CA ALA A 331 9.21 -7.14 -27.32
C ALA A 331 8.22 -8.23 -27.72
N ALA A 332 8.35 -9.43 -27.18
CA ALA A 332 7.41 -10.54 -27.43
C ALA A 332 6.00 -10.21 -26.91
N ALA A 333 5.87 -9.58 -25.75
CA ALA A 333 4.58 -9.19 -25.18
C ALA A 333 3.93 -8.00 -25.92
N MET A 334 4.70 -7.17 -26.60
CA MET A 334 4.16 -6.07 -27.42
C MET A 334 3.35 -6.59 -28.63
N GLY A 335 3.74 -7.73 -29.18
CA GLY A 335 3.14 -8.25 -30.39
C GLY A 335 3.24 -7.24 -31.56
N GLU A 336 2.22 -7.19 -32.41
CA GLU A 336 2.12 -6.26 -33.55
C GLU A 336 1.47 -4.89 -33.17
N SER A 337 1.22 -4.64 -31.90
CA SER A 337 0.52 -3.40 -31.46
C SER A 337 1.41 -2.17 -31.62
N ALA A 338 0.94 -1.18 -32.36
CA ALA A 338 1.62 0.11 -32.48
C ALA A 338 1.63 0.96 -31.19
N ALA A 339 0.78 0.61 -30.21
CA ALA A 339 0.68 1.29 -28.92
C ALA A 339 0.42 0.27 -27.81
N PRO A 340 1.38 -0.60 -27.51
CA PRO A 340 1.21 -1.65 -26.52
C PRO A 340 1.02 -1.04 -25.13
N CYS A 341 0.03 -1.55 -24.42
CA CYS A 341 -0.20 -1.25 -22.99
C CYS A 341 -0.33 -2.56 -22.18
N PHE A 342 0.05 -3.69 -22.77
CA PHE A 342 -0.04 -5.04 -22.18
C PHE A 342 -1.45 -5.38 -21.66
N GLN A 343 -2.49 -4.84 -22.31
CA GLN A 343 -3.88 -4.95 -21.83
C GLN A 343 -4.40 -6.38 -21.90
N GLN A 344 -3.92 -7.19 -22.89
CA GLN A 344 -4.29 -8.60 -22.97
C GLN A 344 -3.66 -9.41 -21.83
N GLU A 345 -2.42 -9.10 -21.46
CA GLU A 345 -1.72 -9.71 -20.35
C GLU A 345 -2.41 -9.34 -19.04
N TRP A 346 -2.73 -8.07 -18.82
CA TRP A 346 -3.48 -7.61 -17.66
C TRP A 346 -4.88 -8.20 -17.57
N SER A 347 -5.58 -8.42 -18.69
CA SER A 347 -6.89 -9.07 -18.70
C SER A 347 -6.88 -10.52 -18.22
N ARG A 348 -5.71 -11.17 -18.20
CA ARG A 348 -5.54 -12.52 -17.65
C ARG A 348 -5.28 -12.54 -16.15
N VAL A 349 -4.82 -11.42 -15.61
CA VAL A 349 -4.48 -11.25 -14.19
C VAL A 349 -5.65 -10.66 -13.42
N VAL A 350 -6.34 -9.67 -14.00
CA VAL A 350 -7.44 -8.96 -13.33
C VAL A 350 -8.76 -9.73 -13.45
N PRO A 351 -9.43 -10.05 -12.34
CA PRO A 351 -10.70 -10.79 -12.34
C PRO A 351 -11.82 -10.08 -13.14
N VAL A 352 -12.77 -10.83 -13.65
CA VAL A 352 -13.86 -10.28 -14.48
C VAL A 352 -15.14 -9.97 -13.70
N PHE A 353 -15.46 -10.70 -12.63
CA PHE A 353 -16.69 -10.60 -11.82
C PHE A 353 -17.97 -10.67 -12.67
N LYS A 354 -18.14 -11.76 -13.41
CA LYS A 354 -19.21 -11.94 -14.42
C LYS A 354 -20.64 -11.80 -13.87
N GLY A 355 -20.85 -12.10 -12.61
CA GLY A 355 -22.17 -12.04 -11.96
C GLY A 355 -22.59 -10.62 -11.54
N GLU A 356 -21.68 -9.65 -11.53
CA GLU A 356 -21.98 -8.28 -11.09
C GLU A 356 -22.60 -7.46 -12.20
N THR A 357 -23.82 -7.00 -11.98
CA THR A 357 -24.60 -6.20 -12.94
C THR A 357 -24.42 -4.70 -12.76
N ASP A 358 -24.02 -4.25 -11.57
CA ASP A 358 -23.65 -2.86 -11.32
C ASP A 358 -22.30 -2.57 -11.96
N VAL A 359 -22.31 -1.82 -13.05
CA VAL A 359 -21.12 -1.49 -13.84
C VAL A 359 -20.09 -0.69 -13.04
N GLU A 360 -20.55 0.21 -12.16
CA GLU A 360 -19.68 1.06 -11.35
C GLU A 360 -18.98 0.23 -10.28
N LEU A 361 -19.72 -0.61 -9.56
CA LEU A 361 -19.15 -1.51 -8.55
C LEU A 361 -18.19 -2.53 -9.18
N ARG A 362 -18.60 -3.16 -10.30
CA ARG A 362 -17.74 -4.11 -11.01
C ARG A 362 -16.41 -3.48 -11.46
N ARG A 363 -16.47 -2.26 -11.98
CA ARG A 363 -15.28 -1.51 -12.40
C ARG A 363 -14.36 -1.23 -11.23
N GLU A 364 -14.92 -0.78 -10.10
CA GLU A 364 -14.14 -0.50 -8.91
C GLU A 364 -13.51 -1.77 -8.31
N MET A 365 -14.23 -2.89 -8.24
CA MET A 365 -13.67 -4.15 -7.75
C MET A 365 -12.54 -4.66 -8.65
N ARG A 366 -12.67 -4.49 -9.96
CA ARG A 366 -11.58 -4.81 -10.91
C ARG A 366 -10.38 -3.89 -10.74
N TRP A 367 -10.63 -2.61 -10.52
CA TRP A 367 -9.59 -1.64 -10.22
C TRP A 367 -8.84 -2.01 -8.93
N ASN A 368 -9.59 -2.31 -7.88
CA ASN A 368 -9.01 -2.70 -6.60
C ASN A 368 -8.12 -3.96 -6.73
N ALA A 369 -8.58 -4.96 -7.47
CA ALA A 369 -7.78 -6.15 -7.74
C ALA A 369 -6.49 -5.81 -8.52
N ALA A 370 -6.57 -4.96 -9.54
CA ALA A 370 -5.42 -4.52 -10.32
C ALA A 370 -4.39 -3.77 -9.46
N VAL A 371 -4.84 -2.83 -8.62
CA VAL A 371 -3.95 -2.06 -7.74
C VAL A 371 -3.20 -2.97 -6.75
N LEU A 372 -3.86 -4.00 -6.21
CA LEU A 372 -3.19 -4.97 -5.33
C LEU A 372 -2.06 -5.73 -6.05
N GLU A 373 -2.27 -6.09 -7.32
CA GLU A 373 -1.24 -6.72 -8.16
C GLU A 373 -0.10 -5.75 -8.49
N GLU A 374 -0.42 -4.49 -8.80
CA GLU A 374 0.56 -3.45 -9.14
C GLU A 374 1.40 -3.02 -7.95
N MET A 375 0.84 -3.06 -6.74
CA MET A 375 1.55 -2.74 -5.49
C MET A 375 2.45 -3.87 -5.00
N ALA A 376 2.17 -5.12 -5.38
CA ALA A 376 2.92 -6.26 -4.89
C ALA A 376 4.41 -6.15 -5.29
N THR A 377 5.28 -6.34 -4.30
CA THR A 377 6.72 -6.11 -4.45
C THR A 377 7.51 -7.29 -3.88
N TRP A 378 8.48 -7.76 -4.66
CA TRP A 378 9.40 -8.79 -4.23
C TRP A 378 10.37 -8.27 -3.16
N ARG A 379 10.38 -8.96 -2.04
CA ARG A 379 11.22 -8.70 -0.87
C ARG A 379 12.40 -9.66 -0.91
N GLU A 380 13.53 -9.12 -1.17
CA GLU A 380 14.69 -9.85 -1.60
C GLU A 380 15.32 -10.76 -0.53
N TYR A 381 15.45 -10.25 0.71
CA TYR A 381 15.98 -11.04 1.82
C TYR A 381 15.17 -12.30 2.10
N TYR A 382 13.84 -12.18 1.93
CA TYR A 382 12.91 -13.28 2.20
C TYR A 382 12.63 -14.15 0.98
N ASP A 383 12.97 -13.68 -0.20
CA ASP A 383 12.55 -14.28 -1.48
C ASP A 383 11.03 -14.54 -1.53
N GLU A 384 10.28 -13.50 -1.17
CA GLU A 384 8.81 -13.51 -1.18
C GLU A 384 8.28 -12.23 -1.81
N THR A 385 7.09 -12.31 -2.38
CA THR A 385 6.37 -11.16 -2.92
C THR A 385 5.19 -10.82 -2.01
N VAL A 386 5.07 -9.55 -1.63
CA VAL A 386 4.03 -9.07 -0.73
C VAL A 386 3.57 -7.67 -1.16
N ILE A 387 2.39 -7.25 -0.72
CA ILE A 387 1.94 -5.87 -0.87
C ILE A 387 2.53 -5.09 0.31
N PRO A 388 3.52 -4.22 0.11
CA PRO A 388 4.12 -3.48 1.22
C PRO A 388 3.16 -2.46 1.79
N GLN A 389 3.39 -2.11 3.05
CA GLN A 389 2.90 -0.88 3.62
C GLN A 389 3.98 0.19 3.40
N GLY A 390 3.60 1.34 2.88
CA GLY A 390 4.57 2.39 2.62
C GLY A 390 3.88 3.65 2.13
N MET A 391 4.62 4.72 2.06
CA MET A 391 4.13 6.00 1.54
C MET A 391 4.91 6.34 0.27
N VAL A 392 4.22 6.76 -0.76
CA VAL A 392 4.85 7.12 -2.03
C VAL A 392 5.93 8.16 -1.84
N TYR A 393 5.68 9.08 -1.00
CA TYR A 393 6.57 10.19 -0.81
C TYR A 393 7.32 10.15 0.52
N ASP A 394 6.83 9.35 1.45
CA ASP A 394 7.45 9.20 2.74
C ASP A 394 8.44 8.04 2.71
N TYR A 395 9.60 8.34 2.17
CA TYR A 395 10.71 7.41 2.17
C TYR A 395 11.38 7.27 3.53
N GLU A 396 10.98 8.08 4.48
CA GLU A 396 11.48 7.93 5.85
C GLU A 396 11.17 6.53 6.38
N TRP A 397 10.00 5.99 6.00
CA TRP A 397 9.55 4.67 6.44
C TRP A 397 9.85 3.58 5.43
N GLY A 398 10.39 3.94 4.26
CA GLY A 398 10.63 3.00 3.18
C GLY A 398 9.34 2.33 2.71
N MET A 399 9.47 1.24 2.00
CA MET A 399 8.34 0.35 1.69
C MET A 399 8.17 -0.63 2.85
N MET A 400 7.70 -0.13 3.97
CA MET A 400 7.51 -0.86 5.21
C MET A 400 6.60 -2.07 5.01
N ALA A 401 6.85 -3.13 5.72
CA ALA A 401 6.07 -4.34 5.67
C ALA A 401 5.64 -4.76 7.08
N SER A 402 4.55 -4.17 7.57
CA SER A 402 3.91 -4.59 8.81
C SER A 402 3.15 -5.90 8.60
N SER A 403 3.38 -6.91 9.43
CA SER A 403 2.70 -8.21 9.30
C SER A 403 1.19 -8.09 9.42
N ARG A 404 0.69 -7.17 10.23
CA ARG A 404 -0.73 -6.88 10.40
C ARG A 404 -1.37 -6.40 9.11
N ASP A 405 -0.76 -5.42 8.46
CA ASP A 405 -1.32 -4.79 7.27
C ASP A 405 -1.22 -5.71 6.06
N LEU A 406 -0.07 -6.37 5.90
CA LEU A 406 0.13 -7.38 4.86
C LEU A 406 -0.91 -8.50 4.92
N ALA A 407 -1.24 -8.99 6.12
CA ALA A 407 -2.26 -10.02 6.28
C ALA A 407 -3.64 -9.53 5.82
N GLN A 408 -4.03 -8.31 6.18
CA GLN A 408 -5.30 -7.73 5.75
C GLN A 408 -5.35 -7.49 4.24
N GLN A 409 -4.27 -6.97 3.67
CA GLN A 409 -4.15 -6.71 2.23
C GLN A 409 -4.22 -7.99 1.39
N ALA A 410 -3.79 -9.12 1.95
CA ALA A 410 -3.79 -10.41 1.27
C ALA A 410 -5.11 -11.18 1.38
N LEU A 411 -6.08 -10.76 2.20
CA LEU A 411 -7.38 -11.44 2.32
C LEU A 411 -8.10 -11.62 0.97
N PRO A 412 -8.29 -10.59 0.15
CA PRO A 412 -8.91 -10.77 -1.17
C PRO A 412 -8.07 -11.61 -2.12
N LEU A 413 -6.74 -11.63 -1.94
CA LEU A 413 -5.84 -12.43 -2.78
C LEU A 413 -6.04 -13.93 -2.59
N CYS A 414 -6.56 -14.38 -1.45
CA CYS A 414 -6.94 -15.78 -1.28
C CYS A 414 -7.92 -16.24 -2.36
N HIS A 415 -8.76 -15.32 -2.87
CA HIS A 415 -9.74 -15.57 -3.93
C HIS A 415 -9.24 -15.22 -5.33
N THR A 416 -8.44 -14.15 -5.48
CA THR A 416 -8.06 -13.61 -6.79
C THR A 416 -6.66 -14.04 -7.24
N ASN A 417 -5.72 -14.21 -6.31
CA ASN A 417 -4.35 -14.66 -6.56
C ASN A 417 -3.80 -15.46 -5.38
N PRO A 418 -4.22 -16.73 -5.20
CA PRO A 418 -3.79 -17.54 -4.05
C PRO A 418 -2.27 -17.72 -3.93
N ALA A 419 -1.53 -17.64 -5.04
CA ALA A 419 -0.08 -17.74 -5.01
C ALA A 419 0.56 -16.54 -4.28
N LEU A 420 0.02 -15.33 -4.50
CA LEU A 420 0.49 -14.14 -3.81
C LEU A 420 0.08 -14.13 -2.33
N ALA A 421 -1.14 -14.61 -2.00
CA ALA A 421 -1.56 -14.82 -0.61
C ALA A 421 -0.65 -15.82 0.11
N ARG A 422 -0.27 -16.92 -0.55
CA ARG A 422 0.69 -17.91 -0.02
C ARG A 422 2.07 -17.29 0.22
N SER A 423 2.56 -16.47 -0.71
CA SER A 423 3.84 -15.76 -0.54
C SER A 423 3.79 -14.84 0.68
N THR A 424 2.67 -14.14 0.90
CA THR A 424 2.48 -13.31 2.10
C THR A 424 2.50 -14.13 3.40
N LEU A 425 1.85 -15.30 3.43
CA LEU A 425 1.92 -16.19 4.59
C LEU A 425 3.36 -16.66 4.87
N ARG A 426 4.10 -17.07 3.84
CA ARG A 426 5.50 -17.48 3.95
C ARG A 426 6.38 -16.31 4.45
N PHE A 427 6.13 -15.10 3.95
CA PHE A 427 6.83 -13.90 4.41
C PHE A 427 6.61 -13.66 5.92
N ILE A 428 5.37 -13.77 6.41
CA ILE A 428 5.07 -13.64 7.84
C ILE A 428 5.77 -14.74 8.66
N MET A 429 5.74 -16.00 8.20
CA MET A 429 6.46 -17.09 8.84
C MET A 429 7.97 -16.84 8.90
N LYS A 430 8.59 -16.35 7.80
CA LYS A 430 10.01 -16.00 7.73
C LYS A 430 10.40 -14.82 8.61
N ARG A 431 9.43 -14.10 9.17
CA ARG A 431 9.63 -13.01 10.15
C ARG A 431 9.28 -13.41 11.58
N THR A 432 8.88 -14.66 11.77
CA THR A 432 8.59 -15.21 13.09
C THR A 432 9.88 -15.70 13.74
N LEU A 433 10.11 -15.34 14.99
CA LEU A 433 11.20 -15.88 15.82
C LEU A 433 10.88 -17.31 16.25
N PRO A 434 11.88 -18.12 16.64
CA PRO A 434 11.66 -19.49 17.10
C PRO A 434 10.76 -19.62 18.34
N ASP A 435 10.56 -18.55 19.10
CA ASP A 435 9.66 -18.51 20.25
C ASP A 435 8.23 -18.07 19.89
N GLY A 436 7.95 -17.83 18.58
CA GLY A 436 6.65 -17.44 18.06
C GLY A 436 6.35 -15.95 18.02
N GLU A 437 7.32 -15.08 18.41
CA GLU A 437 7.17 -13.63 18.20
C GLU A 437 7.17 -13.31 16.70
N ILE A 438 6.11 -12.70 16.19
CA ILE A 438 6.06 -12.16 14.84
C ILE A 438 6.51 -10.71 14.86
N LYS A 439 7.56 -10.39 14.11
CA LYS A 439 8.07 -9.01 14.03
C LYS A 439 7.04 -8.09 13.39
N LEU A 440 6.80 -6.94 14.01
CA LEU A 440 5.85 -5.94 13.50
C LEU A 440 6.31 -5.41 12.14
N ASP A 441 7.51 -4.83 12.10
CA ASP A 441 8.01 -4.12 10.94
C ASP A 441 9.17 -4.82 10.27
N ASP A 442 9.20 -4.78 8.94
CA ASP A 442 10.39 -4.93 8.13
C ASP A 442 10.60 -3.63 7.35
N LEU A 443 11.71 -2.96 7.60
CA LEU A 443 12.08 -1.73 6.93
C LEU A 443 12.93 -1.99 5.67
N GLY A 444 12.99 -3.24 5.24
CA GLY A 444 13.71 -3.71 4.05
C GLY A 444 14.99 -4.46 4.39
N PHE A 445 15.52 -5.20 3.41
CA PHE A 445 16.73 -6.02 3.50
C PHE A 445 16.75 -6.98 4.68
N GLY A 446 15.57 -7.40 5.16
CA GLY A 446 15.47 -8.26 6.34
C GLY A 446 15.71 -7.53 7.66
N TRP A 447 15.71 -6.20 7.66
CA TRP A 447 15.85 -5.46 8.88
C TRP A 447 14.53 -5.29 9.62
N CYS A 448 14.37 -6.05 10.69
CA CYS A 448 13.27 -5.91 11.64
C CYS A 448 13.79 -5.17 12.89
N PRO A 449 13.55 -3.87 13.01
CA PRO A 449 14.05 -3.11 14.15
C PRO A 449 13.41 -3.59 15.44
N HIS A 450 14.19 -3.62 16.52
CA HIS A 450 13.65 -3.62 17.88
C HIS A 450 13.13 -2.22 18.18
N SER A 451 12.03 -1.85 17.56
CA SER A 451 11.46 -0.50 17.68
C SER A 451 10.91 -0.19 19.07
N GLY A 452 10.89 -1.17 19.99
CA GLY A 452 10.15 -1.05 21.24
C GLY A 452 8.62 -1.09 21.03
N ARG A 453 8.15 -1.19 19.80
CA ARG A 453 6.74 -1.44 19.47
C ARG A 453 6.49 -2.92 19.58
N LEU A 454 5.93 -3.34 20.70
CA LEU A 454 5.52 -4.72 20.92
C LEU A 454 3.99 -4.75 20.89
N THR A 455 3.44 -4.93 19.70
CA THR A 455 2.00 -5.03 19.49
C THR A 455 1.50 -6.43 19.81
N SER A 456 0.29 -6.53 20.34
CA SER A 456 -0.27 -7.78 20.83
C SER A 456 -1.22 -8.48 19.83
N ASP A 457 -1.18 -8.09 18.55
CA ASP A 457 -2.15 -8.50 17.54
C ASP A 457 -1.56 -9.24 16.32
N GLN A 458 -0.23 -9.29 16.16
CA GLN A 458 0.41 -9.84 14.97
C GLN A 458 0.02 -11.30 14.70
N GLN A 459 -0.04 -12.13 15.73
CA GLN A 459 -0.42 -13.53 15.63
C GLN A 459 -1.87 -13.69 15.17
N LEU A 460 -2.77 -12.80 15.63
CA LEU A 460 -4.17 -12.85 15.25
C LEU A 460 -4.36 -12.54 13.76
N TYR A 461 -3.65 -11.55 13.21
CA TYR A 461 -3.70 -11.24 11.79
C TYR A 461 -3.08 -12.33 10.93
N PHE A 462 -1.98 -12.95 11.38
CA PHE A 462 -1.42 -14.13 10.72
C PHE A 462 -2.45 -15.27 10.65
N PHE A 463 -3.12 -15.58 11.75
CA PHE A 463 -4.13 -16.63 11.79
C PHE A 463 -5.36 -16.28 10.96
N MET A 464 -5.76 -15.01 10.91
CA MET A 464 -6.87 -14.55 10.07
C MET A 464 -6.60 -14.82 8.58
N LEU A 465 -5.41 -14.46 8.10
CA LEU A 465 -5.03 -14.72 6.71
C LEU A 465 -4.89 -16.23 6.43
N LEU A 466 -4.29 -16.98 7.34
CA LEU A 466 -4.15 -18.42 7.18
C LEU A 466 -5.51 -19.15 7.13
N ASN A 467 -6.44 -18.74 7.99
CA ASN A 467 -7.81 -19.26 7.98
C ASN A 467 -8.47 -19.05 6.63
N GLU A 468 -8.42 -17.81 6.12
CA GLU A 468 -9.03 -17.47 4.83
C GLU A 468 -8.37 -18.22 3.68
N TYR A 469 -7.04 -18.31 3.68
CA TYR A 469 -6.29 -19.05 2.67
C TYR A 469 -6.68 -20.54 2.63
N LEU A 470 -6.67 -21.20 3.79
CA LEU A 470 -7.03 -22.62 3.88
C LEU A 470 -8.51 -22.86 3.54
N ARG A 471 -9.40 -21.95 3.96
CA ARG A 471 -10.84 -22.01 3.67
C ARG A 471 -11.12 -21.94 2.17
N VAL A 472 -10.49 -21.00 1.48
CA VAL A 472 -10.73 -20.72 0.06
C VAL A 472 -10.02 -21.72 -0.84
N THR A 473 -8.75 -22.01 -0.55
CA THR A 473 -7.91 -22.81 -1.45
C THR A 473 -7.90 -24.31 -1.15
N GLY A 474 -8.14 -24.68 0.11
CA GLY A 474 -7.93 -26.05 0.59
C GLY A 474 -6.47 -26.52 0.56
N ASP A 475 -5.52 -25.62 0.33
CA ASP A 475 -4.10 -25.96 0.18
C ASP A 475 -3.40 -26.22 1.52
N LYS A 476 -3.42 -27.47 1.93
CA LYS A 476 -2.77 -27.96 3.17
C LYS A 476 -1.25 -27.93 3.08
N SER A 477 -0.66 -27.85 1.90
CA SER A 477 0.79 -27.94 1.73
C SER A 477 1.52 -26.82 2.47
N ILE A 478 0.88 -25.67 2.66
CA ILE A 478 1.42 -24.55 3.46
C ILE A 478 1.71 -24.96 4.92
N LEU A 479 0.95 -25.89 5.49
CA LEU A 479 1.13 -26.34 6.87
C LEU A 479 2.28 -27.36 7.03
N THR A 480 2.65 -28.06 5.96
CA THR A 480 3.70 -29.06 5.97
C THR A 480 5.03 -28.58 5.38
N GLU A 481 5.01 -27.47 4.65
CA GLU A 481 6.19 -26.87 4.06
C GLU A 481 7.18 -26.39 5.12
N ARG A 482 8.48 -26.62 4.86
CA ARG A 482 9.57 -26.12 5.74
C ARG A 482 9.87 -24.67 5.41
N VAL A 483 9.72 -23.79 6.39
CA VAL A 483 9.96 -22.35 6.28
C VAL A 483 10.96 -21.93 7.35
N SER A 484 11.91 -21.04 7.01
CA SER A 484 12.88 -20.53 7.97
C SER A 484 12.22 -19.61 9.00
N TYR A 485 12.70 -19.68 10.24
CA TYR A 485 12.48 -18.63 11.23
C TYR A 485 13.40 -17.44 11.00
N TYR A 486 13.11 -16.33 11.65
CA TYR A 486 13.93 -15.12 11.60
C TYR A 486 15.00 -15.10 12.71
N PRO A 487 16.24 -14.66 12.42
CA PRO A 487 16.80 -14.44 11.07
C PRO A 487 17.18 -15.78 10.41
N ALA A 488 16.94 -15.87 9.10
CA ALA A 488 17.06 -17.12 8.34
C ALA A 488 18.43 -17.81 8.45
N GLU A 489 19.49 -17.03 8.69
CA GLU A 489 20.87 -17.53 8.74
C GLU A 489 21.21 -18.39 9.96
N ARG A 490 20.39 -18.31 11.03
CA ARG A 490 20.72 -18.93 12.32
C ARG A 490 19.56 -19.51 13.10
N ALA A 491 18.32 -19.18 12.70
CA ALA A 491 17.15 -19.55 13.50
C ALA A 491 16.55 -20.94 13.18
N GLY A 492 17.08 -21.60 12.12
CA GLY A 492 16.57 -22.89 11.67
C GLY A 492 15.25 -22.79 10.89
N GLN A 493 14.58 -23.92 10.72
CA GLN A 493 13.33 -24.05 9.96
C GLN A 493 12.30 -24.87 10.71
N GLY A 494 11.03 -24.45 10.61
CA GLY A 494 9.85 -25.19 11.06
C GLY A 494 8.91 -25.52 9.90
N SER A 495 8.01 -26.48 10.07
CA SER A 495 6.85 -26.63 9.20
C SER A 495 5.88 -25.45 9.42
N GLY A 496 5.00 -25.19 8.46
CA GLY A 496 3.97 -24.17 8.66
C GLY A 496 3.13 -24.43 9.92
N LEU A 497 2.83 -25.70 10.23
CA LEU A 497 2.11 -26.06 11.46
C LEU A 497 2.93 -25.74 12.73
N GLU A 498 4.25 -25.93 12.71
CA GLU A 498 5.13 -25.52 13.81
C GLU A 498 5.11 -24.00 13.99
N HIS A 499 5.18 -23.22 12.91
CA HIS A 499 5.03 -21.74 12.98
C HIS A 499 3.68 -21.33 13.59
N VAL A 500 2.59 -21.97 13.23
CA VAL A 500 1.26 -21.71 13.80
C VAL A 500 1.23 -22.05 15.29
N ARG A 501 1.78 -23.22 15.69
CA ARG A 501 1.87 -23.63 17.08
C ARG A 501 2.69 -22.65 17.91
N ASP A 502 3.87 -22.28 17.43
CA ASP A 502 4.79 -21.39 18.15
C ASP A 502 4.19 -19.99 18.30
N ALA A 503 3.56 -19.47 17.24
CA ALA A 503 2.82 -18.20 17.28
C ALA A 503 1.64 -18.26 18.27
N PHE A 504 0.91 -19.40 18.35
CA PHE A 504 -0.16 -19.59 19.33
C PHE A 504 0.37 -19.66 20.77
N LEU A 505 1.47 -20.37 21.00
CA LEU A 505 2.10 -20.43 22.31
C LEU A 505 2.60 -19.04 22.75
N PHE A 506 3.17 -18.26 21.85
CA PHE A 506 3.56 -16.90 22.14
C PHE A 506 2.36 -16.01 22.52
N LEU A 507 1.26 -16.08 21.76
CA LEU A 507 0.02 -15.36 22.06
C LEU A 507 -0.53 -15.76 23.43
N ARG A 508 -0.61 -17.06 23.74
CA ARG A 508 -1.19 -17.57 24.97
C ARG A 508 -0.32 -17.31 26.20
N ASP A 509 1.00 -17.57 26.09
CA ASP A 509 1.90 -17.65 27.25
C ASP A 509 2.76 -16.38 27.42
N ARG A 510 3.09 -15.69 26.34
CA ARG A 510 3.94 -14.48 26.38
C ARG A 510 3.12 -13.19 26.39
N ILE A 511 2.20 -13.02 25.45
CA ILE A 511 1.23 -11.91 25.50
C ILE A 511 0.32 -12.17 26.72
N GLY A 512 -0.38 -13.28 26.73
CA GLY A 512 -1.17 -13.73 27.84
C GLY A 512 -2.39 -12.87 28.12
N VAL A 513 -3.00 -13.10 29.28
CA VAL A 513 -4.18 -12.38 29.75
C VAL A 513 -3.86 -11.56 31.01
N GLY A 514 -4.61 -10.47 31.18
CA GLY A 514 -4.51 -9.62 32.37
C GLY A 514 -5.45 -10.07 33.49
N ARG A 515 -5.65 -9.21 34.46
CA ARG A 515 -6.43 -9.50 35.67
C ARG A 515 -7.93 -9.75 35.43
N HIS A 516 -8.47 -9.21 34.32
CA HIS A 516 -9.86 -9.43 33.96
C HIS A 516 -10.06 -10.66 33.07
N GLY A 517 -8.95 -11.32 32.69
CA GLY A 517 -8.95 -12.46 31.78
C GLY A 517 -9.00 -12.10 30.31
N LEU A 518 -8.84 -10.83 30.00
CA LEU A 518 -8.76 -10.32 28.61
C LEU A 518 -7.31 -10.34 28.13
N MET A 519 -7.09 -10.36 26.81
CA MET A 519 -5.74 -10.30 26.24
C MET A 519 -5.02 -9.03 26.66
N LYS A 520 -3.77 -9.15 27.06
CA LYS A 520 -2.94 -7.97 27.36
C LYS A 520 -2.74 -7.13 26.11
N LEU A 521 -2.75 -5.81 26.29
CA LEU A 521 -2.50 -4.84 25.23
C LEU A 521 -1.02 -4.79 24.85
N TRP A 522 -0.12 -5.07 25.78
CA TRP A 522 1.27 -4.65 25.69
C TRP A 522 1.33 -3.13 25.50
N ASN A 523 2.12 -2.61 24.54
CA ASN A 523 2.13 -1.17 24.32
C ASN A 523 1.18 -0.70 23.20
N SER A 524 0.65 -1.64 22.42
CA SER A 524 -0.30 -1.33 21.36
C SER A 524 -1.00 -2.60 20.87
N ASP A 525 -2.22 -2.47 20.38
CA ASP A 525 -2.88 -3.36 19.45
C ASP A 525 -2.91 -2.70 18.06
N TRP A 526 -3.99 -2.86 17.29
CA TRP A 526 -4.18 -2.19 16.01
C TRP A 526 -3.99 -0.67 16.09
N ASN A 527 -4.39 -0.07 17.19
CA ASN A 527 -4.31 1.37 17.39
C ASN A 527 -2.94 1.77 17.96
N ASP A 528 -2.03 2.14 17.07
CA ASP A 528 -0.66 2.52 17.41
C ASP A 528 -0.56 3.80 18.25
N MET A 529 -1.64 4.58 18.36
CA MET A 529 -1.69 5.78 19.20
C MET A 529 -1.37 5.48 20.66
N PHE A 530 -1.70 4.27 21.13
CA PHE A 530 -1.42 3.92 22.54
C PHE A 530 0.06 3.86 22.87
N PHE A 531 0.90 3.67 21.88
CA PHE A 531 2.35 3.79 22.02
C PHE A 531 2.76 5.21 22.44
N PHE A 532 2.03 6.22 21.98
CA PHE A 532 2.30 7.63 22.22
C PHE A 532 1.41 8.24 23.31
N TRP A 533 0.49 7.47 23.86
CA TRP A 533 -0.43 7.97 24.89
C TRP A 533 0.35 8.41 26.11
N PRO A 534 0.06 9.61 26.67
CA PRO A 534 0.70 10.08 27.87
C PRO A 534 0.49 9.11 29.03
N THR A 535 1.57 8.67 29.62
CA THR A 535 1.53 7.73 30.74
C THR A 535 2.17 8.37 31.99
N THR A 536 1.54 8.14 33.13
CA THR A 536 2.09 8.50 34.43
C THR A 536 2.87 7.36 35.09
N GLU A 537 2.77 6.15 34.49
CA GLU A 537 3.42 4.95 35.00
C GLU A 537 4.61 4.54 34.12
N PRO A 538 5.59 3.82 34.72
CA PRO A 538 6.66 3.19 33.94
C PRO A 538 6.10 2.26 32.87
N TYR A 539 6.67 2.31 31.68
CA TYR A 539 6.20 1.63 30.48
C TYR A 539 6.01 0.11 30.66
N ASN A 540 6.91 -0.55 31.40
CA ASN A 540 6.80 -1.97 31.72
C ASN A 540 5.56 -2.31 32.57
N ARG A 541 5.07 -1.39 33.40
CA ARG A 541 3.84 -1.60 34.20
C ARG A 541 2.58 -1.47 33.33
N ILE A 542 2.63 -0.65 32.28
CA ILE A 542 1.54 -0.52 31.32
C ILE A 542 1.35 -1.84 30.57
N PHE A 543 2.46 -2.49 30.18
CA PHE A 543 2.42 -3.80 29.56
C PHE A 543 1.65 -4.85 30.36
N ASP A 544 1.87 -4.87 31.68
CA ASP A 544 1.29 -5.88 32.55
C ASP A 544 -0.16 -5.56 32.95
N SER A 545 -0.55 -4.30 32.96
CA SER A 545 -1.85 -3.88 33.51
C SER A 545 -2.89 -3.50 32.47
N SER A 546 -2.49 -3.33 31.18
CA SER A 546 -3.41 -2.97 30.11
C SER A 546 -3.95 -4.20 29.39
N GLU A 547 -5.25 -4.17 29.05
CA GLU A 547 -5.95 -5.28 28.39
C GLU A 547 -6.79 -4.75 27.21
N SER A 548 -6.73 -5.43 26.06
CA SER A 548 -7.43 -5.06 24.82
C SER A 548 -8.73 -5.84 24.65
N HIS A 549 -9.85 -5.14 24.60
CA HIS A 549 -11.13 -5.75 24.24
C HIS A 549 -11.19 -6.08 22.75
N MET A 550 -10.55 -5.28 21.90
CA MET A 550 -10.44 -5.57 20.48
C MET A 550 -9.75 -6.90 20.23
N ASN A 551 -8.53 -7.07 20.74
CA ASN A 551 -7.78 -8.30 20.53
C ASN A 551 -8.47 -9.52 21.17
N THR A 552 -9.15 -9.31 22.30
CA THR A 552 -9.92 -10.38 22.93
C THR A 552 -11.09 -10.83 22.05
N ALA A 553 -11.90 -9.90 21.55
CA ALA A 553 -13.01 -10.22 20.65
C ALA A 553 -12.50 -10.84 19.33
N MET A 554 -11.42 -10.31 18.76
CA MET A 554 -10.76 -10.85 17.57
C MET A 554 -10.26 -12.28 17.81
N ALA A 555 -9.60 -12.54 18.94
CA ALA A 555 -9.11 -13.87 19.30
C ALA A 555 -10.25 -14.89 19.47
N VAL A 556 -11.36 -14.50 20.08
CA VAL A 556 -12.55 -15.36 20.22
C VAL A 556 -13.06 -15.86 18.86
N VAL A 557 -13.03 -15.01 17.85
CA VAL A 557 -13.44 -15.39 16.48
C VAL A 557 -12.34 -16.23 15.82
N ILE A 558 -11.14 -15.68 15.71
CA ILE A 558 -10.08 -16.22 14.85
C ILE A 558 -9.52 -17.54 15.37
N LEU A 559 -9.36 -17.72 16.68
CA LEU A 559 -8.89 -18.99 17.24
C LEU A 559 -9.92 -20.10 17.07
N GLY A 560 -11.22 -19.76 17.15
CA GLY A 560 -12.30 -20.68 16.87
C GLY A 560 -12.32 -21.15 15.42
N ASP A 561 -12.17 -20.20 14.51
CA ASP A 561 -12.11 -20.47 13.07
C ASP A 561 -10.87 -21.32 12.73
N LEU A 562 -9.71 -20.99 13.31
CA LEU A 562 -8.46 -21.73 13.07
C LEU A 562 -8.57 -23.20 13.56
N ALA A 563 -9.11 -23.42 14.76
CA ALA A 563 -9.32 -24.77 15.27
C ALA A 563 -10.25 -25.58 14.33
N THR A 564 -11.35 -24.96 13.89
CA THR A 564 -12.31 -25.57 12.97
C THR A 564 -11.69 -25.85 11.60
N THR A 565 -10.87 -24.92 11.09
CA THR A 565 -10.16 -25.06 9.82
C THR A 565 -9.15 -26.21 9.88
N LEU A 566 -8.34 -26.32 10.93
CA LEU A 566 -7.38 -27.41 11.12
C LEU A 566 -8.07 -28.78 11.21
N GLU A 567 -9.19 -28.87 11.91
CA GLU A 567 -10.02 -30.08 11.98
C GLU A 567 -10.60 -30.44 10.60
N GLY A 568 -11.21 -29.48 9.92
CA GLY A 568 -11.81 -29.68 8.59
C GLY A 568 -10.78 -30.07 7.52
N GLN A 569 -9.54 -29.64 7.68
CA GLN A 569 -8.42 -30.02 6.82
C GLN A 569 -7.82 -31.41 7.19
N GLY A 570 -8.31 -32.06 8.24
CA GLY A 570 -7.83 -33.38 8.69
C GLY A 570 -6.44 -33.31 9.35
N MET A 571 -5.96 -32.11 9.72
CA MET A 571 -4.64 -31.94 10.37
C MET A 571 -4.64 -32.47 11.80
N THR A 572 -5.81 -32.72 12.39
CA THR A 572 -5.97 -33.29 13.72
C THR A 572 -5.82 -34.83 13.77
N ALA A 573 -5.61 -35.48 12.64
CA ALA A 573 -5.30 -36.91 12.59
C ALA A 573 -3.89 -37.24 13.11
N SER A 574 -2.97 -36.27 13.16
CA SER A 574 -1.67 -36.36 13.82
C SER A 574 -1.72 -35.75 15.22
N GLY A 575 -0.92 -36.27 16.17
CA GLY A 575 -0.92 -35.80 17.55
C GLY A 575 -0.78 -34.29 17.73
N ASP A 576 0.18 -33.69 17.04
CA ASP A 576 0.49 -32.25 17.14
C ASP A 576 -0.66 -31.33 16.69
N GLY A 577 -1.34 -31.67 15.59
CA GLY A 577 -2.46 -30.89 15.08
C GLY A 577 -3.70 -31.00 15.98
N ALA A 578 -3.95 -32.16 16.57
CA ALA A 578 -5.05 -32.38 17.53
C ALA A 578 -4.82 -31.59 18.82
N GLU A 579 -3.59 -31.63 19.35
CA GLU A 579 -3.21 -30.87 20.54
C GLU A 579 -3.32 -29.36 20.32
N LEU A 580 -2.85 -28.89 19.18
CA LEU A 580 -2.98 -27.47 18.80
C LEU A 580 -4.45 -27.03 18.72
N ALA A 581 -5.31 -27.79 18.02
CA ALA A 581 -6.72 -27.46 17.90
C ALA A 581 -7.43 -27.44 19.26
N ALA A 582 -7.14 -28.42 20.15
CA ALA A 582 -7.66 -28.44 21.50
C ALA A 582 -7.20 -27.21 22.33
N GLY A 583 -5.92 -26.87 22.25
CA GLY A 583 -5.34 -25.69 22.91
C GLY A 583 -5.98 -24.38 22.45
N LEU A 584 -6.18 -24.23 21.13
CA LEU A 584 -6.87 -23.07 20.52
C LEU A 584 -8.30 -22.95 21.08
N ARG A 585 -9.07 -24.02 21.11
CA ARG A 585 -10.44 -24.04 21.64
C ARG A 585 -10.49 -23.68 23.11
N GLN A 586 -9.62 -24.30 23.91
CA GLN A 586 -9.57 -24.02 25.35
C GLN A 586 -9.25 -22.57 25.66
N HIS A 587 -8.24 -22.01 25.00
CA HIS A 587 -7.84 -20.61 25.19
C HIS A 587 -8.94 -19.64 24.72
N ARG A 588 -9.49 -19.90 23.55
CA ARG A 588 -10.63 -19.18 22.98
C ARG A 588 -11.81 -19.11 23.96
N GLU A 589 -12.16 -20.23 24.56
CA GLU A 589 -13.31 -20.31 25.47
C GLU A 589 -13.07 -19.46 26.72
N GLY A 590 -11.88 -19.53 27.33
CA GLY A 590 -11.53 -18.68 28.45
C GLY A 590 -11.62 -17.19 28.14
N LEU A 591 -11.15 -16.78 26.94
CA LEU A 591 -11.27 -15.39 26.47
C LEU A 591 -12.72 -14.99 26.25
N ARG A 592 -13.54 -15.87 25.65
CA ARG A 592 -14.97 -15.62 25.41
C ARG A 592 -15.73 -15.41 26.73
N GLU A 593 -15.53 -16.28 27.69
CA GLU A 593 -16.16 -16.16 29.02
C GLU A 593 -15.75 -14.86 29.71
N ALA A 594 -14.47 -14.51 29.69
CA ALA A 594 -13.97 -13.29 30.28
C ALA A 594 -14.55 -12.05 29.59
N PHE A 595 -14.57 -12.02 28.26
CA PHE A 595 -15.12 -10.94 27.46
C PHE A 595 -16.62 -10.74 27.72
N MET A 596 -17.39 -11.83 27.70
CA MET A 596 -18.84 -11.78 27.94
C MET A 596 -19.18 -11.37 29.38
N ARG A 597 -18.41 -11.80 30.36
CA ARG A 597 -18.56 -11.42 31.75
C ARG A 597 -18.23 -9.93 31.93
N ASP A 598 -17.15 -9.45 31.31
CA ASP A 598 -16.80 -8.03 31.36
C ASP A 598 -17.82 -7.14 30.66
N TRP A 599 -18.27 -7.53 29.47
CA TRP A 599 -19.30 -6.77 28.78
C TRP A 599 -20.61 -6.71 29.58
N GLY A 600 -21.05 -7.82 30.18
CA GLY A 600 -22.23 -7.87 31.04
C GLY A 600 -23.51 -7.33 30.39
N ALA A 601 -24.19 -6.42 31.06
CA ALA A 601 -25.41 -5.77 30.60
C ALA A 601 -25.21 -4.42 29.89
N ARG A 602 -23.97 -4.00 29.66
CA ARG A 602 -23.71 -2.72 28.97
C ARG A 602 -24.22 -2.76 27.53
N PRO A 603 -24.57 -1.60 26.94
CA PRO A 603 -25.02 -1.54 25.55
C PRO A 603 -23.94 -1.95 24.56
N PHE A 604 -22.67 -1.72 24.89
CA PHE A 604 -21.51 -2.08 24.06
C PHE A 604 -20.30 -2.45 24.91
N PRO A 605 -19.33 -3.24 24.37
CA PRO A 605 -18.05 -3.52 24.99
C PRO A 605 -17.20 -2.25 25.14
N ARG A 606 -16.40 -2.18 26.19
CA ARG A 606 -15.35 -1.17 26.37
C ARG A 606 -14.29 -1.28 25.28
N ARG A 607 -13.46 -0.24 25.16
CA ARG A 607 -12.28 -0.28 24.28
C ARG A 607 -11.14 -1.09 24.90
N MET A 608 -10.81 -0.79 26.15
CA MET A 608 -9.69 -1.42 26.85
C MET A 608 -9.69 -1.12 28.35
N TYR A 609 -8.83 -1.82 29.06
CA TYR A 609 -8.29 -1.37 30.34
C TYR A 609 -6.87 -0.83 30.13
N PHE A 610 -6.56 0.33 30.67
CA PHE A 610 -5.27 1.00 30.47
C PHE A 610 -4.73 1.55 31.80
N GLN A 611 -3.44 1.77 31.92
CA GLN A 611 -2.76 2.40 33.07
C GLN A 611 -3.28 1.94 34.44
N GLY A 612 -2.89 0.73 34.85
CA GLY A 612 -3.35 0.17 36.14
C GLY A 612 -4.78 -0.37 36.11
N GLY A 613 -5.33 -0.57 34.91
CA GLY A 613 -6.64 -1.16 34.67
C GLY A 613 -7.78 -0.16 34.72
N GLN A 614 -7.52 1.08 34.36
CA GLN A 614 -8.59 2.06 34.18
C GLN A 614 -9.40 1.76 32.91
N PRO A 615 -10.75 1.78 32.97
CA PRO A 615 -11.57 1.51 31.79
C PRO A 615 -11.53 2.69 30.83
N VAL A 616 -11.36 2.39 29.54
CA VAL A 616 -11.47 3.33 28.42
C VAL A 616 -12.61 2.88 27.53
N GLY A 617 -13.39 3.82 27.01
CA GLY A 617 -14.54 3.53 26.16
C GLY A 617 -15.71 2.92 26.93
N GLU A 618 -15.90 3.29 28.21
CA GLU A 618 -17.04 2.82 29.03
C GLU A 618 -18.33 3.52 28.68
N ASN A 619 -18.28 4.83 28.46
CA ASN A 619 -19.42 5.69 28.15
C ASN A 619 -19.42 6.18 26.70
N ASP A 620 -18.26 6.28 26.09
CA ASP A 620 -18.05 6.72 24.72
C ASP A 620 -17.60 5.54 23.87
N MET A 621 -18.34 5.26 22.81
CA MET A 621 -18.09 4.09 21.97
C MET A 621 -16.84 4.27 21.09
N TRP A 622 -16.04 3.19 21.02
CA TRP A 622 -14.94 3.01 20.08
C TRP A 622 -15.23 1.83 19.16
N LEU A 623 -14.96 1.97 17.88
CA LEU A 623 -15.33 0.96 16.86
C LEU A 623 -14.51 -0.33 16.95
N GLU A 624 -13.24 -0.24 17.39
CA GLU A 624 -12.28 -1.33 17.29
C GLU A 624 -12.78 -2.68 17.84
N PRO A 625 -13.37 -2.78 19.05
CA PRO A 625 -13.88 -4.06 19.52
C PRO A 625 -15.22 -4.46 18.88
N GLN A 626 -16.00 -3.48 18.35
CA GLN A 626 -17.40 -3.73 18.01
C GLN A 626 -17.54 -4.62 16.77
N GLY A 627 -16.71 -4.40 15.73
CA GLY A 627 -16.75 -5.22 14.51
C GLY A 627 -16.52 -6.70 14.80
N PHE A 628 -15.48 -7.02 15.54
CA PHE A 628 -15.17 -8.41 15.94
C PHE A 628 -16.19 -8.98 16.93
N THR A 629 -16.78 -8.15 17.80
CA THR A 629 -17.87 -8.60 18.69
C THR A 629 -19.07 -9.10 17.90
N LEU A 630 -19.46 -8.42 16.83
CA LEU A 630 -20.55 -8.86 15.95
C LEU A 630 -20.25 -10.19 15.25
N LEU A 631 -19.01 -10.54 15.06
CA LEU A 631 -18.58 -11.80 14.45
C LEU A 631 -18.62 -12.99 15.42
N ILE A 632 -18.71 -12.78 16.74
CA ILE A 632 -18.76 -13.89 17.72
C ILE A 632 -19.96 -14.79 17.41
N PRO A 633 -19.76 -16.09 17.09
CA PRO A 633 -20.86 -16.97 16.64
C PRO A 633 -21.96 -17.16 17.68
N GLU A 634 -21.59 -17.29 18.95
CA GLU A 634 -22.51 -17.56 20.07
C GLU A 634 -23.30 -16.34 20.53
N LEU A 635 -23.01 -15.15 19.98
CA LEU A 635 -23.76 -13.94 20.32
C LEU A 635 -25.14 -13.98 19.68
N ALA A 636 -26.19 -13.89 20.50
CA ALA A 636 -27.57 -13.92 20.04
C ALA A 636 -27.86 -12.81 19.03
N ALA A 637 -28.64 -13.09 18.00
CA ALA A 637 -28.96 -12.16 16.91
C ALA A 637 -29.59 -10.85 17.41
N GLU A 638 -30.43 -10.89 18.43
CA GLU A 638 -31.03 -9.71 19.06
C GLU A 638 -29.96 -8.82 19.68
N ARG A 639 -28.94 -9.41 20.32
CA ARG A 639 -27.85 -8.67 20.92
C ARG A 639 -26.92 -8.07 19.86
N LYS A 640 -26.71 -8.79 18.75
CA LYS A 640 -25.99 -8.25 17.58
C LYS A 640 -26.73 -7.04 16.98
N ARG A 641 -28.04 -7.13 16.79
CA ARG A 641 -28.86 -6.01 16.29
C ARG A 641 -28.86 -4.83 17.25
N ALA A 642 -28.95 -5.06 18.56
CA ALA A 642 -28.88 -4.00 19.56
C ALA A 642 -27.53 -3.28 19.52
N LEU A 643 -26.44 -4.03 19.49
CA LEU A 643 -25.08 -3.45 19.36
C LEU A 643 -24.92 -2.66 18.06
N TYR A 644 -25.41 -3.18 16.94
CA TYR A 644 -25.36 -2.48 15.66
C TYR A 644 -26.21 -1.18 15.70
N GLY A 645 -27.34 -1.17 16.36
CA GLY A 645 -28.14 0.04 16.59
C GLY A 645 -27.37 1.13 17.36
N GLU A 646 -26.59 0.75 18.37
CA GLU A 646 -25.70 1.67 19.08
C GLU A 646 -24.59 2.21 18.17
N ILE A 647 -23.98 1.35 17.33
CA ILE A 647 -22.97 1.76 16.34
C ILE A 647 -23.55 2.78 15.37
N GLN A 648 -24.74 2.51 14.81
CA GLN A 648 -25.42 3.43 13.89
C GLN A 648 -25.67 4.79 14.53
N GLN A 649 -26.16 4.81 15.77
CA GLN A 649 -26.50 6.03 16.47
C GLN A 649 -25.26 6.87 16.85
N ARG A 650 -24.18 6.22 17.30
CA ARG A 650 -23.02 6.87 17.91
C ARG A 650 -21.87 7.10 16.91
N LEU A 651 -21.63 6.15 16.02
CA LEU A 651 -20.44 6.17 15.15
C LEU A 651 -20.76 6.43 13.68
N MET A 652 -22.03 6.23 13.24
CA MET A 652 -22.38 6.40 11.83
C MET A 652 -23.25 7.62 11.54
N LYS A 653 -23.79 8.26 12.59
CA LYS A 653 -24.64 9.44 12.40
C LYS A 653 -23.83 10.61 11.86
N GLY A 654 -24.23 11.10 10.69
CA GLY A 654 -23.54 12.20 10.01
C GLY A 654 -22.33 11.78 9.16
N GLU A 655 -21.97 10.49 9.19
CA GLU A 655 -20.86 9.96 8.39
C GLU A 655 -21.30 9.49 7.01
N ALA A 656 -20.44 9.73 6.01
CA ALA A 656 -20.75 9.38 4.62
C ALA A 656 -20.32 7.95 4.25
N LEU A 657 -19.16 7.50 4.75
CA LEU A 657 -18.47 6.29 4.26
C LEU A 657 -18.76 5.06 5.13
N GLY A 658 -18.95 5.23 6.43
CA GLY A 658 -19.13 4.13 7.37
C GLY A 658 -19.11 4.63 8.80
N ALA A 659 -18.68 3.79 9.74
CA ALA A 659 -18.50 4.14 11.12
C ALA A 659 -17.14 4.83 11.35
N LYS A 660 -17.14 5.97 12.04
CA LYS A 660 -15.93 6.60 12.56
C LYS A 660 -15.36 5.78 13.70
N GLN A 661 -14.07 5.94 13.96
CA GLN A 661 -13.35 5.14 14.94
C GLN A 661 -13.86 5.34 16.37
N MET A 662 -14.18 6.57 16.77
CA MET A 662 -14.65 6.86 18.13
C MET A 662 -15.74 7.91 18.15
N GLU A 663 -16.62 7.83 19.16
CA GLU A 663 -17.74 8.76 19.36
C GLU A 663 -17.26 10.17 19.69
N LYS A 664 -16.30 10.27 20.59
CA LYS A 664 -15.68 11.52 21.01
C LYS A 664 -14.19 11.48 20.78
N PRO A 665 -13.63 12.47 20.09
CA PRO A 665 -12.19 12.59 19.93
C PRO A 665 -11.52 12.93 21.26
N LEU A 666 -10.22 12.72 21.33
CA LEU A 666 -9.38 13.02 22.47
C LEU A 666 -8.76 14.40 22.32
N ASP A 667 -8.81 15.20 23.39
CA ASP A 667 -8.30 16.57 23.37
C ASP A 667 -6.77 16.66 23.56
N ASN A 668 -6.14 15.56 24.01
CA ASN A 668 -4.72 15.51 24.37
C ASN A 668 -3.82 14.90 23.32
N LEU A 669 -4.31 14.77 22.09
CA LEU A 669 -3.54 14.27 20.95
C LEU A 669 -3.16 15.40 20.02
N ASP A 670 -1.97 15.28 19.42
CA ASP A 670 -1.53 16.18 18.35
C ASP A 670 -2.33 15.97 17.05
N THR A 671 -3.01 14.81 16.93
CA THR A 671 -3.89 14.51 15.80
C THR A 671 -5.23 15.24 15.97
N PRO A 672 -5.66 16.04 14.99
CA PRO A 672 -6.92 16.77 15.05
C PRO A 672 -8.15 15.86 15.24
N PRO A 673 -9.23 16.38 15.87
CA PRO A 673 -10.48 15.65 15.98
C PRO A 673 -11.01 15.17 14.62
N GLY A 674 -11.40 13.90 14.54
CA GLY A 674 -11.93 13.28 13.35
C GLY A 674 -10.89 12.80 12.33
N ALA A 675 -9.62 13.05 12.59
CA ALA A 675 -8.52 12.60 11.73
C ALA A 675 -7.83 11.36 12.30
N ARG A 676 -7.42 10.44 11.44
CA ARG A 676 -6.60 9.26 11.79
C ARG A 676 -7.15 8.53 13.03
N GLU A 677 -6.25 8.16 13.97
CA GLU A 677 -6.59 7.47 15.22
C GLU A 677 -7.37 8.34 16.22
N ASN A 678 -7.62 9.61 15.92
CA ASN A 678 -8.47 10.48 16.73
C ASN A 678 -9.90 10.62 16.16
N GLY A 679 -10.46 9.53 15.71
CA GLY A 679 -11.85 9.43 15.28
C GLY A 679 -12.07 9.36 13.77
N GLY A 680 -11.02 9.14 12.97
CA GLY A 680 -11.13 9.00 11.52
C GLY A 680 -11.94 7.77 11.07
N PHE A 681 -12.23 7.71 9.78
CA PHE A 681 -12.77 6.52 9.13
C PHE A 681 -11.62 5.60 8.70
N TRP A 682 -11.71 4.32 9.04
CA TRP A 682 -10.71 3.30 8.71
C TRP A 682 -11.34 2.09 8.02
N TYR A 683 -10.80 1.71 6.88
CA TYR A 683 -11.24 0.51 6.17
C TYR A 683 -11.02 -0.76 7.00
N ALA A 684 -9.89 -0.84 7.70
CA ALA A 684 -9.51 -1.96 8.57
C ALA A 684 -10.49 -2.21 9.72
N LEU A 685 -11.17 -1.18 10.22
CA LEU A 685 -12.18 -1.29 11.28
C LEU A 685 -13.59 -1.52 10.73
N ASN A 686 -13.90 -0.92 9.60
CA ASN A 686 -15.20 -1.08 8.96
C ASN A 686 -15.35 -2.45 8.26
N GLY A 687 -14.26 -3.07 7.83
CA GLY A 687 -14.27 -4.42 7.25
C GLY A 687 -14.92 -5.46 8.18
N PRO A 688 -14.39 -5.69 9.40
CA PRO A 688 -15.02 -6.58 10.38
C PRO A 688 -16.45 -6.20 10.75
N LEU A 689 -16.77 -4.90 10.81
CA LEU A 689 -18.13 -4.42 11.03
C LEU A 689 -19.09 -4.92 9.94
N VAL A 690 -18.74 -4.75 8.68
CA VAL A 690 -19.57 -5.20 7.53
C VAL A 690 -19.77 -6.71 7.56
N LEU A 691 -18.69 -7.47 7.79
CA LEU A 691 -18.79 -8.94 7.92
C LEU A 691 -19.69 -9.36 9.09
N GLY A 692 -19.58 -8.66 10.22
CA GLY A 692 -20.43 -8.91 11.39
C GLY A 692 -21.90 -8.64 11.12
N VAL A 693 -22.22 -7.55 10.40
CA VAL A 693 -23.58 -7.20 9.98
C VAL A 693 -24.13 -8.22 8.98
N ALA A 694 -23.30 -8.71 8.06
CA ALA A 694 -23.71 -9.71 7.06
C ALA A 694 -24.27 -10.99 7.71
N GLY A 695 -23.83 -11.34 8.91
CA GLY A 695 -24.31 -12.50 9.64
C GLY A 695 -25.76 -12.42 10.12
N PHE A 696 -26.40 -11.23 10.11
CA PHE A 696 -27.79 -11.08 10.53
C PHE A 696 -28.62 -10.13 9.64
N ASP A 697 -27.97 -9.33 8.80
CA ASP A 697 -28.60 -8.44 7.81
C ASP A 697 -27.71 -8.26 6.56
N PRO A 698 -27.74 -9.23 5.62
CA PRO A 698 -26.92 -9.19 4.41
C PRO A 698 -27.21 -7.96 3.53
N GLN A 699 -28.45 -7.47 3.51
CA GLN A 699 -28.80 -6.29 2.69
C GLN A 699 -28.17 -5.02 3.24
N GLU A 700 -28.15 -4.87 4.55
CA GLU A 700 -27.49 -3.74 5.19
C GLU A 700 -25.97 -3.81 5.02
N ALA A 701 -25.37 -5.01 5.10
CA ALA A 701 -23.95 -5.21 4.83
C ALA A 701 -23.56 -4.79 3.39
N GLU A 702 -24.40 -5.10 2.40
CA GLU A 702 -24.19 -4.65 1.03
C GLU A 702 -24.24 -3.11 0.91
N LYS A 703 -25.20 -2.46 1.59
CA LYS A 703 -25.23 -1.00 1.62
C LYS A 703 -24.00 -0.39 2.27
N LEU A 704 -23.48 -1.00 3.34
CA LEU A 704 -22.24 -0.56 3.99
C LEU A 704 -21.04 -0.69 3.06
N LEU A 705 -20.90 -1.82 2.35
CA LEU A 705 -19.88 -2.00 1.33
C LEU A 705 -19.93 -0.89 0.28
N ARG A 706 -21.11 -0.60 -0.27
CA ARG A 706 -21.30 0.43 -1.29
C ARG A 706 -20.95 1.83 -0.79
N ARG A 707 -21.12 2.11 0.50
CA ARG A 707 -20.68 3.39 1.10
C ARG A 707 -19.17 3.53 1.15
N MET A 708 -18.45 2.44 1.31
CA MET A 708 -16.98 2.42 1.40
C MET A 708 -16.27 2.54 0.05
N THR A 709 -17.00 2.56 -1.06
CA THR A 709 -16.41 2.62 -2.41
C THR A 709 -15.85 4.01 -2.75
N PHE A 710 -14.82 4.07 -3.61
CA PHE A 710 -14.33 5.33 -4.17
C PHE A 710 -15.39 6.05 -4.99
N ALA A 711 -16.25 5.32 -5.67
CA ALA A 711 -17.39 5.89 -6.38
C ALA A 711 -18.34 6.63 -5.41
N SER A 712 -18.61 6.09 -4.24
CA SER A 712 -19.37 6.77 -3.20
C SER A 712 -18.67 8.00 -2.66
N TYR A 713 -17.37 7.89 -2.40
CA TYR A 713 -16.56 9.00 -1.94
C TYR A 713 -16.55 10.15 -2.97
N GLN A 714 -16.30 9.85 -4.24
CA GLN A 714 -16.25 10.84 -5.31
C GLN A 714 -17.58 11.56 -5.52
N ARG A 715 -18.73 10.86 -5.36
CA ARG A 715 -20.04 11.51 -5.39
C ARG A 715 -20.23 12.52 -4.24
N ARG A 716 -19.66 12.22 -3.09
CA ARG A 716 -19.76 13.10 -1.92
C ARG A 716 -18.77 14.26 -1.95
N PHE A 717 -17.59 14.03 -2.50
CA PHE A 717 -16.47 14.98 -2.54
C PHE A 717 -15.88 15.07 -3.95
N PRO A 718 -16.62 15.59 -4.94
CA PRO A 718 -16.24 15.50 -6.36
C PRO A 718 -14.97 16.25 -6.73
N ALA A 719 -14.60 17.26 -5.94
CA ALA A 719 -13.39 18.07 -6.14
C ALA A 719 -12.17 17.53 -5.38
N TYR A 720 -12.32 16.44 -4.63
CA TYR A 720 -11.28 15.93 -3.77
C TYR A 720 -10.52 14.80 -4.45
N TRP A 721 -9.20 14.90 -4.50
CA TRP A 721 -8.33 13.77 -4.82
C TRP A 721 -8.18 12.90 -3.57
N THR A 722 -8.55 11.65 -3.65
CA THR A 722 -8.63 10.74 -2.50
C THR A 722 -7.58 9.65 -2.52
N GLY A 723 -6.54 9.80 -3.36
CA GLY A 723 -5.62 8.70 -3.56
C GLY A 723 -6.31 7.46 -4.15
N GLN A 724 -7.33 7.64 -4.98
CA GLN A 724 -8.11 6.55 -5.61
C GLN A 724 -7.24 5.54 -6.36
N TRP A 725 -6.04 5.92 -6.66
CA TRP A 725 -5.03 5.18 -7.40
C TRP A 725 -3.98 4.55 -6.51
N THR A 726 -3.91 5.08 -5.30
CA THR A 726 -3.03 4.65 -4.26
C THR A 726 -3.87 4.55 -3.00
N ALA A 727 -3.58 3.61 -2.19
CA ALA A 727 -4.38 3.33 -1.01
C ALA A 727 -4.32 4.48 0.01
N SER A 728 -5.46 4.96 0.41
CA SER A 728 -5.61 5.77 1.62
C SER A 728 -5.75 4.85 2.81
N ASP A 729 -5.01 5.09 3.88
CA ASP A 729 -5.14 4.30 5.11
C ASP A 729 -6.38 4.72 5.89
N SER A 730 -6.61 6.02 6.02
CA SER A 730 -7.78 6.58 6.65
C SER A 730 -8.28 7.85 5.97
N LEU A 731 -9.50 8.23 6.30
CA LEU A 731 -10.19 9.44 5.85
C LEU A 731 -10.74 10.17 7.07
N ASP A 732 -10.86 11.49 7.00
CA ASP A 732 -11.46 12.24 8.10
C ASP A 732 -12.95 11.93 8.26
N ALA A 733 -13.38 11.82 9.52
CA ALA A 733 -14.78 11.68 9.86
C ALA A 733 -15.50 13.02 9.71
N ALA A 734 -16.54 13.05 8.86
CA ALA A 734 -17.24 14.26 8.50
C ALA A 734 -17.92 14.96 9.70
N SER A 735 -18.36 14.19 10.70
CA SER A 735 -19.04 14.73 11.89
C SER A 735 -18.11 15.33 12.93
N LEU A 736 -16.82 15.06 12.86
CA LEU A 736 -15.82 15.48 13.84
C LEU A 736 -14.82 16.49 13.26
N ALA A 737 -14.57 16.44 11.96
CA ALA A 737 -13.60 17.30 11.30
C ALA A 737 -14.04 18.78 11.36
N THR A 738 -13.20 19.63 11.95
CA THR A 738 -13.49 21.06 12.17
C THR A 738 -12.93 21.96 11.08
N GLU A 739 -11.98 21.46 10.28
CA GLU A 739 -11.20 22.26 9.32
C GLU A 739 -11.28 21.76 7.87
N GLY A 740 -12.31 20.98 7.56
CA GLY A 740 -12.44 20.32 6.26
C GLY A 740 -11.94 18.89 6.30
N LEU A 741 -12.21 18.15 5.23
CA LEU A 741 -11.84 16.75 5.12
C LEU A 741 -10.45 16.60 4.53
N SER A 742 -9.68 15.68 5.06
CA SER A 742 -8.40 15.27 4.49
C SER A 742 -8.29 13.75 4.44
N VAL A 743 -7.31 13.27 3.72
CA VAL A 743 -6.96 11.86 3.65
C VAL A 743 -5.60 11.66 4.27
N TYR A 744 -5.45 10.53 4.93
CA TYR A 744 -4.16 10.08 5.40
C TYR A 744 -3.56 9.15 4.38
N LEU A 745 -2.58 9.66 3.64
CA LEU A 745 -1.97 8.96 2.51
C LEU A 745 -0.81 8.06 2.96
N THR A 746 -1.02 7.21 3.93
CA THR A 746 -0.13 6.08 4.11
C THR A 746 -0.56 4.93 3.22
N TYR A 747 0.40 4.26 2.63
CA TYR A 747 0.15 3.09 1.80
C TYR A 747 -0.17 1.87 2.62
N CYS A 748 -1.37 1.83 3.13
CA CYS A 748 -2.00 0.55 3.36
C CYS A 748 -3.00 0.35 2.24
N ALA A 749 -2.87 -0.67 1.43
CA ALA A 749 -3.82 -0.97 0.37
C ALA A 749 -5.21 -1.36 0.92
N HIS A 750 -5.52 -0.96 2.14
CA HIS A 750 -6.77 -1.27 2.84
C HIS A 750 -7.99 -0.72 2.10
N ALA A 751 -7.87 0.46 1.49
CA ALA A 751 -8.94 1.05 0.69
C ALA A 751 -9.29 0.24 -0.57
N HIS A 752 -8.38 -0.59 -1.04
CA HIS A 752 -8.60 -1.52 -2.15
C HIS A 752 -8.92 -2.93 -1.65
N ALA A 753 -8.17 -3.40 -0.65
CA ALA A 753 -8.28 -4.77 -0.17
C ALA A 753 -9.61 -5.05 0.56
N TRP A 754 -10.02 -4.20 1.51
CA TRP A 754 -11.23 -4.45 2.27
C TRP A 754 -12.51 -4.39 1.42
N PRO A 755 -12.76 -3.38 0.57
CA PRO A 755 -13.94 -3.40 -0.29
C PRO A 755 -13.98 -4.62 -1.22
N LEU A 756 -12.86 -5.01 -1.81
CA LEU A 756 -12.78 -6.20 -2.65
C LEU A 756 -13.05 -7.48 -1.86
N TYR A 757 -12.45 -7.63 -0.67
CA TYR A 757 -12.66 -8.79 0.18
C TYR A 757 -14.13 -8.91 0.63
N LEU A 758 -14.71 -7.81 1.06
CA LEU A 758 -16.12 -7.76 1.45
C LEU A 758 -17.05 -8.13 0.28
N TYR A 759 -16.77 -7.59 -0.90
CA TYR A 759 -17.51 -7.96 -2.11
C TYR A 759 -17.48 -9.47 -2.35
N LEU A 760 -16.29 -10.08 -2.35
CA LEU A 760 -16.12 -11.51 -2.57
C LEU A 760 -16.87 -12.35 -1.51
N ARG A 761 -16.75 -11.99 -0.23
CA ARG A 761 -17.40 -12.69 0.87
C ARG A 761 -18.93 -12.58 0.85
N LEU A 762 -19.48 -11.41 0.50
CA LEU A 762 -20.93 -11.21 0.39
C LEU A 762 -21.53 -11.97 -0.80
N GLN A 763 -20.79 -12.09 -1.91
CA GLN A 763 -21.20 -12.89 -3.06
C GLN A 763 -21.26 -14.41 -2.72
N GLU A 764 -20.32 -14.93 -1.95
CA GLU A 764 -20.37 -16.33 -1.45
C GLU A 764 -21.63 -16.57 -0.62
N GLY A 765 -21.97 -15.65 0.29
CA GLY A 765 -23.15 -15.76 1.18
C GLY A 765 -24.48 -15.74 0.44
N ASN A 766 -24.54 -15.12 -0.74
CA ASN A 766 -25.75 -15.03 -1.56
C ASN A 766 -25.93 -16.23 -2.51
N GLY A 767 -25.12 -17.30 -2.39
CA GLY A 767 -25.22 -18.50 -3.23
C GLY A 767 -24.79 -18.28 -4.69
N GLY A 768 -24.21 -17.13 -4.98
CA GLY A 768 -23.46 -16.90 -6.19
C GLY A 768 -22.20 -17.75 -6.16
N ALA A 769 -22.12 -18.78 -6.99
CA ALA A 769 -20.81 -19.37 -7.31
C ALA A 769 -19.98 -18.24 -7.90
N GLY A 770 -19.19 -17.58 -7.05
CA GLY A 770 -18.31 -16.49 -7.44
C GLY A 770 -17.32 -17.00 -8.46
N GLY A 771 -17.68 -16.95 -9.72
CA GLY A 771 -16.76 -17.18 -10.82
C GLY A 771 -15.83 -15.96 -10.89
N VAL A 772 -14.66 -16.05 -10.20
CA VAL A 772 -13.52 -15.16 -10.39
C VAL A 772 -12.97 -15.29 -11.80
#